data_45ee25a3fc1fce0739d729b7a0afc41f
#
_entry.id   45ee25a3fc1fce0739d729b7a0afc41f
#
_cell.length_a   1.000
_cell.length_b   1.000
_cell.length_c   1.000
_cell.angle_alpha   90.00
_cell.angle_beta   90.00
_cell.angle_gamma   90.00
#
_symmetry.space_group_name_H-M   'P 1'
#
loop_
_entity.id
_entity.type
_entity.pdbx_description
1 polymer ?
#
loop_
_entity_poly.entity_id
_entity_poly.type
_entity_poly.pdbx_seq_one_letter_code
_entity_poly.pdbx_strand_id
1 'polypeptide(L)'
;MTRGPVEHHRSRRGRLRPDELAESVILADLTLALCLVGHLLPLASALFAAAIVPMAAVSARHRIRAVVAGTVAACVVGFLIAGGGLLTSVVACSVLGAVAGRATRRGWGLARTVATGVLVLWPVVSALTLAAMYVLSDLRRLLIAQVRNSWAGAARFLREIGLPAVAHAGDVVTSWLTRNWWAGVPALLLVLLAAAVGVAWFFAYPTVRRVHAALGDPPDRGPVASDTAPPAPVPVTLRDVVYRYGDARPALDHVSLDLPAGTLVAVTGENGSGKSTLARVLVGGPPTSGEVRRPGPPGLGHHGGSAIVFQRPEAQVLGVRVRDDIRWGIPASVDVDVDAILERVGLAALADRDTATLSGGELQRLALGAALARAPQLLISDEATSMVDPAGRERIVGLLRRAADDGVTVVHVTHRSEETRMADRVITLAHGRVAPAPSKEPAPLRRGPAVSVRTNGAPLLQLRGVGHVYARGSPWATRALADVDLDLHAGEGLLVLGHNGSGKSTLAWILAGLLRPSEGDARLGSDPLHERVGHVALAFQHARLQLLRATVGGDVAAASGADAETVAATLELVGLDPEAFASRRVDELSGGETRRVALAGMLARRPRVLVLDEPFAGLDAGGRASLASLLVRLREVDGITVVIVSHDPDLTPHLVDHVLTLEGGRTMPRPATRPVGSAR
;
A
#
# COMPACT_ATOMS: atom_id res chain seq x y z
N MET A 1 -34.67 14.55 -46.97
CA MET A 1 -34.07 15.88 -47.03
C MET A 1 -34.15 16.42 -45.60
N THR A 2 -33.17 16.66 -44.84
CA THR A 2 -31.78 17.06 -44.94
C THR A 2 -31.01 16.47 -43.76
N ARG A 3 -29.87 15.80 -44.02
CA ARG A 3 -28.91 15.34 -43.03
C ARG A 3 -28.15 16.57 -42.51
N GLY A 4 -28.25 16.86 -41.19
CA GLY A 4 -27.38 17.79 -40.49
C GLY A 4 -25.99 17.18 -40.31
N PRO A 5 -24.89 17.99 -40.24
CA PRO A 5 -23.56 17.48 -40.20
C PRO A 5 -23.23 16.83 -38.84
N VAL A 6 -22.72 15.62 -38.90
CA VAL A 6 -22.10 14.91 -37.76
C VAL A 6 -20.86 15.66 -37.34
N GLU A 7 -20.93 16.41 -36.26
CA GLU A 7 -19.74 16.98 -35.60
C GLU A 7 -18.84 15.84 -35.13
N HIS A 8 -17.73 15.66 -35.82
CA HIS A 8 -16.63 14.82 -35.38
C HIS A 8 -16.06 15.35 -34.08
N HIS A 9 -16.45 14.75 -32.97
CA HIS A 9 -15.74 14.92 -31.69
C HIS A 9 -14.28 14.43 -31.90
N ARG A 10 -13.38 15.39 -32.17
CA ARG A 10 -11.93 15.15 -32.16
C ARG A 10 -11.57 14.62 -30.78
N SER A 11 -11.31 13.32 -30.72
CA SER A 11 -10.81 12.62 -29.53
C SER A 11 -9.70 13.44 -28.88
N ARG A 12 -9.77 13.65 -27.56
CA ARG A 12 -8.77 14.28 -26.70
C ARG A 12 -7.46 13.43 -26.64
N ARG A 13 -6.80 13.22 -27.77
CA ARG A 13 -5.54 12.47 -27.95
C ARG A 13 -4.31 13.15 -27.35
N GLY A 14 -4.43 14.15 -26.48
CA GLY A 14 -3.33 15.05 -26.08
C GLY A 14 -2.96 15.11 -24.60
N ARG A 15 -3.79 14.70 -23.66
CA ARG A 15 -3.50 14.88 -22.23
C ARG A 15 -2.79 13.65 -21.64
N LEU A 16 -1.78 13.90 -20.78
CA LEU A 16 -1.17 12.86 -19.94
C LEU A 16 -2.20 12.38 -18.93
N ARG A 17 -2.17 11.08 -18.60
CA ARG A 17 -3.00 10.53 -17.53
C ARG A 17 -2.40 10.92 -16.19
N PRO A 18 -3.21 11.08 -15.13
CA PRO A 18 -2.71 11.42 -13.80
C PRO A 18 -1.70 10.41 -13.25
N ASP A 19 -1.90 9.12 -13.51
CA ASP A 19 -1.00 8.03 -13.14
C ASP A 19 0.34 8.10 -13.90
N GLU A 20 0.30 8.36 -15.22
CA GLU A 20 1.51 8.57 -16.04
C GLU A 20 2.31 9.80 -15.54
N LEU A 21 1.61 10.87 -15.16
CA LEU A 21 2.24 12.09 -14.66
C LEU A 21 2.86 11.87 -13.28
N ALA A 22 2.13 11.26 -12.35
CA ALA A 22 2.61 11.01 -10.99
C ALA A 22 3.86 10.11 -10.99
N GLU A 23 3.84 8.97 -11.71
CA GLU A 23 4.99 8.08 -11.81
C GLU A 23 6.19 8.77 -12.48
N SER A 24 5.94 9.57 -13.54
CA SER A 24 7.02 10.27 -14.24
C SER A 24 7.66 11.37 -13.39
N VAL A 25 6.89 12.08 -12.54
CA VAL A 25 7.42 13.10 -11.65
C VAL A 25 8.25 12.45 -10.53
N ILE A 26 7.75 11.41 -9.87
CA ILE A 26 8.48 10.71 -8.80
C ILE A 26 9.83 10.17 -9.30
N LEU A 27 9.85 9.54 -10.48
CA LEU A 27 11.08 8.99 -11.05
C LEU A 27 12.01 10.10 -11.59
N ALA A 28 11.48 11.22 -12.03
CA ALA A 28 12.28 12.39 -12.41
C ALA A 28 12.91 13.06 -11.19
N ASP A 29 12.20 13.14 -10.06
CA ASP A 29 12.74 13.63 -8.79
C ASP A 29 13.85 12.71 -8.25
N LEU A 30 13.72 11.41 -8.42
CA LEU A 30 14.80 10.47 -8.09
C LEU A 30 16.03 10.69 -9.00
N THR A 31 15.84 10.94 -10.29
CA THR A 31 16.92 11.33 -11.20
C THR A 31 17.59 12.61 -10.72
N LEU A 32 16.81 13.64 -10.36
CA LEU A 32 17.31 14.90 -9.82
C LEU A 32 18.12 14.69 -8.53
N ALA A 33 17.61 13.90 -7.59
CA ALA A 33 18.29 13.60 -6.33
C ALA A 33 19.66 12.92 -6.57
N LEU A 34 19.71 11.92 -7.46
CA LEU A 34 20.95 11.24 -7.82
C LEU A 34 21.94 12.19 -8.52
N CYS A 35 21.47 13.07 -9.41
CA CYS A 35 22.31 14.10 -10.03
C CYS A 35 22.85 15.10 -9.01
N LEU A 36 22.02 15.53 -8.05
CA LEU A 36 22.42 16.45 -6.98
C LEU A 36 23.53 15.85 -6.10
N VAL A 37 23.34 14.61 -5.65
CA VAL A 37 24.35 13.90 -4.85
C VAL A 37 25.63 13.68 -5.66
N GLY A 38 25.52 13.31 -6.95
CA GLY A 38 26.66 13.17 -7.85
C GLY A 38 27.44 14.47 -8.09
N HIS A 39 26.77 15.62 -7.96
CA HIS A 39 27.39 16.95 -8.10
C HIS A 39 28.09 17.41 -6.81
N LEU A 40 27.54 17.03 -5.64
CA LEU A 40 28.08 17.41 -4.33
C LEU A 40 29.28 16.55 -3.90
N LEU A 41 29.36 15.30 -4.35
CA LEU A 41 30.39 14.36 -3.94
C LEU A 41 31.41 14.12 -5.08
N PRO A 42 32.68 14.55 -4.95
CA PRO A 42 33.69 14.49 -6.03
C PRO A 42 33.99 13.09 -6.59
N LEU A 43 33.78 12.03 -5.80
CA LEU A 43 33.99 10.64 -6.20
C LEU A 43 32.71 9.91 -6.64
N ALA A 44 31.59 10.58 -6.65
CA ALA A 44 30.28 9.98 -6.92
C ALA A 44 29.84 10.05 -8.40
N SER A 45 30.77 10.23 -9.34
CA SER A 45 30.46 10.27 -10.78
C SER A 45 29.71 9.04 -11.29
N ALA A 46 29.88 7.87 -10.65
CA ALA A 46 29.10 6.67 -10.93
C ALA A 46 27.58 6.86 -10.68
N LEU A 47 27.17 7.81 -9.82
CA LEU A 47 25.76 8.11 -9.58
C LEU A 47 25.07 8.71 -10.80
N PHE A 48 25.79 9.38 -11.70
CA PHE A 48 25.20 9.83 -12.96
C PHE A 48 24.74 8.66 -13.85
N ALA A 49 25.47 7.53 -13.83
CA ALA A 49 25.02 6.32 -14.53
C ALA A 49 23.76 5.74 -13.89
N ALA A 50 23.67 5.76 -12.55
CA ALA A 50 22.46 5.34 -11.83
C ALA A 50 21.27 6.30 -12.07
N ALA A 51 21.53 7.61 -12.20
CA ALA A 51 20.52 8.64 -12.47
C ALA A 51 19.81 8.48 -13.83
N ILE A 52 20.39 7.72 -14.77
CA ILE A 52 19.77 7.38 -16.06
C ILE A 52 18.61 6.40 -15.89
N VAL A 53 18.69 5.49 -14.90
CA VAL A 53 17.78 4.34 -14.75
C VAL A 53 16.33 4.76 -14.49
N PRO A 54 16.00 5.72 -13.58
CA PRO A 54 14.62 6.11 -13.34
C PRO A 54 13.92 6.63 -14.61
N MET A 55 14.59 7.48 -15.38
CA MET A 55 14.01 8.01 -16.62
C MET A 55 13.96 6.96 -17.73
N ALA A 56 14.84 5.95 -17.70
CA ALA A 56 14.72 4.78 -18.59
C ALA A 56 13.48 3.94 -18.24
N ALA A 57 13.17 3.79 -16.96
CA ALA A 57 11.94 3.11 -16.51
C ALA A 57 10.69 3.87 -16.97
N VAL A 58 10.65 5.20 -16.84
CA VAL A 58 9.54 6.03 -17.37
C VAL A 58 9.37 5.83 -18.88
N SER A 59 10.48 5.90 -19.63
CA SER A 59 10.44 5.77 -21.10
C SER A 59 10.06 4.36 -21.57
N ALA A 60 10.36 3.32 -20.77
CA ALA A 60 9.96 1.95 -21.07
C ALA A 60 8.46 1.73 -20.88
N ARG A 61 7.84 2.39 -19.88
CA ARG A 61 6.44 2.18 -19.48
C ARG A 61 5.47 3.19 -20.09
N HIS A 62 5.89 4.44 -20.24
CA HIS A 62 5.02 5.56 -20.63
C HIS A 62 5.39 6.19 -21.97
N ARG A 63 4.57 7.15 -22.42
CA ARG A 63 4.78 7.90 -23.65
C ARG A 63 5.89 8.93 -23.48
N ILE A 64 6.54 9.33 -24.58
CA ILE A 64 7.62 10.35 -24.58
C ILE A 64 7.20 11.67 -23.89
N ARG A 65 5.92 12.01 -23.94
CA ARG A 65 5.38 13.21 -23.27
C ARG A 65 5.50 13.16 -21.75
N ALA A 66 5.41 11.99 -21.15
CA ALA A 66 5.59 11.78 -19.71
C ALA A 66 7.07 12.03 -19.32
N VAL A 67 8.01 11.53 -20.14
CA VAL A 67 9.44 11.80 -19.95
C VAL A 67 9.72 13.31 -20.02
N VAL A 68 9.16 14.00 -21.01
CA VAL A 68 9.34 15.45 -21.17
C VAL A 68 8.76 16.20 -19.96
N ALA A 69 7.54 15.88 -19.54
CA ALA A 69 6.90 16.53 -18.39
C ALA A 69 7.69 16.32 -17.09
N GLY A 70 8.14 15.10 -16.81
CA GLY A 70 8.99 14.79 -15.66
C GLY A 70 10.33 15.53 -15.72
N THR A 71 10.98 15.54 -16.90
CA THR A 71 12.25 16.27 -17.09
C THR A 71 12.07 17.76 -16.83
N VAL A 72 11.00 18.38 -17.33
CA VAL A 72 10.74 19.81 -17.12
C VAL A 72 10.51 20.08 -15.62
N ALA A 73 9.70 19.26 -14.94
CA ALA A 73 9.47 19.39 -13.50
C ALA A 73 10.78 19.28 -12.71
N ALA A 74 11.60 18.25 -12.97
CA ALA A 74 12.89 18.07 -12.31
C ALA A 74 13.87 19.24 -12.62
N CYS A 75 13.85 19.78 -13.82
CA CYS A 75 14.66 20.96 -14.17
C CYS A 75 14.24 22.21 -13.40
N VAL A 76 12.94 22.46 -13.24
CA VAL A 76 12.44 23.60 -12.46
C VAL A 76 12.87 23.48 -11.00
N VAL A 77 12.66 22.33 -10.39
CA VAL A 77 13.06 22.05 -9.01
C VAL A 77 14.59 22.13 -8.86
N GLY A 78 15.33 21.51 -9.78
CA GLY A 78 16.80 21.51 -9.77
C GLY A 78 17.39 22.91 -9.90
N PHE A 79 16.79 23.76 -10.73
CA PHE A 79 17.20 25.17 -10.88
C PHE A 79 17.00 25.97 -9.59
N LEU A 80 15.88 25.76 -8.89
CA LEU A 80 15.59 26.43 -7.62
C LEU A 80 16.54 26.00 -6.49
N ILE A 81 17.03 24.74 -6.52
CA ILE A 81 17.90 24.19 -5.47
C ILE A 81 19.38 24.52 -5.73
N ALA A 82 19.87 24.34 -6.95
CA ALA A 82 21.31 24.33 -7.26
C ALA A 82 21.68 25.19 -8.49
N GLY A 83 20.75 25.97 -9.02
CA GLY A 83 20.99 26.84 -10.16
C GLY A 83 21.21 26.09 -11.48
N GLY A 84 21.86 26.77 -12.46
CA GLY A 84 21.99 26.27 -13.83
C GLY A 84 22.89 25.06 -14.03
N GLY A 85 23.84 24.79 -13.14
CA GLY A 85 24.82 23.71 -13.31
C GLY A 85 24.21 22.32 -13.29
N LEU A 86 23.15 22.11 -12.50
CA LEU A 86 22.47 20.83 -12.39
C LEU A 86 21.55 20.52 -13.59
N LEU A 87 21.05 21.55 -14.27
CA LEU A 87 20.13 21.41 -15.41
C LEU A 87 20.70 20.53 -16.52
N THR A 88 21.96 20.77 -16.88
CA THR A 88 22.63 20.00 -17.95
C THR A 88 22.73 18.53 -17.63
N SER A 89 23.02 18.18 -16.37
CA SER A 89 23.10 16.81 -15.91
C SER A 89 21.74 16.11 -15.90
N VAL A 90 20.69 16.79 -15.40
CA VAL A 90 19.31 16.26 -15.39
C VAL A 90 18.80 16.02 -16.80
N VAL A 91 18.98 16.98 -17.70
CA VAL A 91 18.57 16.85 -19.11
C VAL A 91 19.35 15.71 -19.78
N ALA A 92 20.67 15.63 -19.61
CA ALA A 92 21.48 14.57 -20.20
C ALA A 92 21.05 13.19 -19.70
N CYS A 93 20.88 12.98 -18.39
CA CYS A 93 20.43 11.72 -17.82
C CYS A 93 19.01 11.36 -18.30
N SER A 94 18.11 12.33 -18.42
CA SER A 94 16.75 12.12 -18.92
C SER A 94 16.73 11.71 -20.40
N VAL A 95 17.52 12.36 -21.24
CA VAL A 95 17.61 12.04 -22.67
C VAL A 95 18.25 10.67 -22.89
N LEU A 96 19.36 10.36 -22.20
CA LEU A 96 20.00 9.05 -22.26
C LEU A 96 19.06 7.96 -21.72
N GLY A 97 18.36 8.23 -20.65
CA GLY A 97 17.32 7.35 -20.10
C GLY A 97 16.19 7.11 -21.09
N ALA A 98 15.71 8.15 -21.76
CA ALA A 98 14.67 8.00 -22.78
C ALA A 98 15.10 7.08 -23.92
N VAL A 99 16.34 7.18 -24.40
CA VAL A 99 16.90 6.29 -25.45
C VAL A 99 17.01 4.86 -24.93
N ALA A 100 17.60 4.65 -23.75
CA ALA A 100 17.79 3.32 -23.17
C ALA A 100 16.46 2.63 -22.84
N GLY A 101 15.48 3.35 -22.27
CA GLY A 101 14.16 2.81 -21.97
C GLY A 101 13.37 2.43 -23.22
N ARG A 102 13.45 3.24 -24.28
CA ARG A 102 12.83 2.91 -25.56
C ARG A 102 13.47 1.69 -26.23
N ALA A 103 14.79 1.54 -26.08
CA ALA A 103 15.53 0.36 -26.54
C ALA A 103 15.08 -0.90 -25.77
N THR A 104 14.92 -0.81 -24.45
CA THR A 104 14.42 -1.90 -23.61
C THR A 104 13.00 -2.33 -24.03
N ARG A 105 12.09 -1.37 -24.22
CA ARG A 105 10.71 -1.63 -24.66
C ARG A 105 10.64 -2.34 -26.03
N ARG A 106 11.60 -2.04 -26.92
CA ARG A 106 11.66 -2.61 -28.28
C ARG A 106 12.56 -3.81 -28.40
N GLY A 107 13.21 -4.25 -27.33
CA GLY A 107 14.16 -5.36 -27.33
C GLY A 107 15.41 -5.11 -28.18
N TRP A 108 15.86 -3.83 -28.30
CA TRP A 108 17.02 -3.50 -29.12
C TRP A 108 18.33 -3.91 -28.43
N GLY A 109 19.23 -4.53 -29.21
CA GLY A 109 20.59 -4.79 -28.77
C GLY A 109 21.43 -3.51 -28.70
N LEU A 110 22.64 -3.62 -28.09
CA LEU A 110 23.57 -2.50 -27.88
C LEU A 110 23.87 -1.73 -29.18
N ALA A 111 24.29 -2.43 -30.26
CA ALA A 111 24.67 -1.79 -31.52
C ALA A 111 23.54 -0.95 -32.12
N ARG A 112 22.31 -1.48 -32.13
CA ARG A 112 21.14 -0.77 -32.66
C ARG A 112 20.77 0.43 -31.79
N THR A 113 20.92 0.32 -30.47
CA THR A 113 20.62 1.43 -29.54
C THR A 113 21.63 2.55 -29.72
N VAL A 114 22.93 2.24 -29.80
CA VAL A 114 24.00 3.22 -30.02
C VAL A 114 23.82 3.88 -31.39
N ALA A 115 23.63 3.11 -32.44
CA ALA A 115 23.44 3.67 -33.80
C ALA A 115 22.24 4.63 -33.85
N THR A 116 21.10 4.24 -33.29
CA THR A 116 19.89 5.07 -33.30
C THR A 116 20.03 6.29 -32.41
N GLY A 117 20.59 6.15 -31.21
CA GLY A 117 20.82 7.25 -30.27
C GLY A 117 21.79 8.29 -30.85
N VAL A 118 22.89 7.83 -31.45
CA VAL A 118 23.86 8.71 -32.12
C VAL A 118 23.24 9.39 -33.34
N LEU A 119 22.54 8.68 -34.21
CA LEU A 119 21.91 9.25 -35.40
C LEU A 119 20.95 10.41 -35.06
N VAL A 120 20.23 10.31 -33.95
CA VAL A 120 19.23 11.30 -33.54
C VAL A 120 19.89 12.45 -32.73
N LEU A 121 20.76 12.13 -31.79
CA LEU A 121 21.27 13.12 -30.83
C LEU A 121 22.50 13.85 -31.35
N TRP A 122 23.39 13.18 -32.08
CA TRP A 122 24.66 13.75 -32.51
C TRP A 122 24.51 15.00 -33.38
N PRO A 123 23.64 15.06 -34.42
CA PRO A 123 23.49 16.25 -35.24
C PRO A 123 23.02 17.46 -34.43
N VAL A 124 22.05 17.23 -33.51
CA VAL A 124 21.46 18.29 -32.70
C VAL A 124 22.49 18.82 -31.70
N VAL A 125 23.15 17.93 -30.96
CA VAL A 125 24.17 18.31 -29.97
C VAL A 125 25.35 19.00 -30.65
N SER A 126 25.81 18.49 -31.80
CA SER A 126 26.90 19.10 -32.56
C SER A 126 26.55 20.48 -33.08
N ALA A 127 25.35 20.65 -33.66
CA ALA A 127 24.91 21.94 -34.18
C ALA A 127 24.79 22.99 -33.06
N LEU A 128 24.20 22.62 -31.91
CA LEU A 128 24.09 23.51 -30.74
C LEU A 128 25.46 23.89 -30.18
N THR A 129 26.38 22.93 -30.06
CA THR A 129 27.73 23.17 -29.55
C THR A 129 28.54 24.05 -30.49
N LEU A 130 28.47 23.79 -31.79
CA LEU A 130 29.14 24.65 -32.79
C LEU A 130 28.58 26.06 -32.81
N ALA A 131 27.25 26.22 -32.75
CA ALA A 131 26.62 27.54 -32.68
C ALA A 131 27.04 28.28 -31.40
N ALA A 132 27.06 27.61 -30.25
CA ALA A 132 27.55 28.19 -29.00
C ALA A 132 29.02 28.63 -29.10
N MET A 133 29.89 27.77 -29.66
CA MET A 133 31.32 28.09 -29.84
C MET A 133 31.53 29.17 -30.88
N TYR A 134 30.64 29.33 -31.84
CA TYR A 134 30.70 30.43 -32.82
C TYR A 134 30.33 31.76 -32.18
N VAL A 135 29.24 31.80 -31.43
CA VAL A 135 28.73 33.01 -30.75
C VAL A 135 29.66 33.42 -29.61
N LEU A 136 30.10 32.46 -28.78
CA LEU A 136 30.97 32.69 -27.62
C LEU A 136 32.46 32.52 -28.00
N SER A 137 32.96 33.43 -28.82
CA SER A 137 34.34 33.34 -29.33
C SER A 137 35.44 33.33 -28.25
N ASP A 138 35.23 34.01 -27.15
CA ASP A 138 36.18 34.04 -26.02
C ASP A 138 36.20 32.74 -25.26
N LEU A 139 35.03 32.13 -25.00
CA LEU A 139 34.93 30.81 -24.41
C LEU A 139 35.61 29.75 -25.31
N ARG A 140 35.40 29.81 -26.63
CA ARG A 140 36.08 28.96 -27.59
C ARG A 140 37.60 29.08 -27.47
N ARG A 141 38.15 30.30 -27.44
CA ARG A 141 39.60 30.53 -27.29
C ARG A 141 40.13 29.90 -26.00
N LEU A 142 39.42 30.09 -24.90
CA LEU A 142 39.79 29.49 -23.61
C LEU A 142 39.77 27.96 -23.65
N LEU A 143 38.72 27.34 -24.20
CA LEU A 143 38.62 25.89 -24.31
C LEU A 143 39.71 25.29 -25.19
N ILE A 144 40.01 25.90 -26.34
CA ILE A 144 41.11 25.48 -27.22
C ILE A 144 42.46 25.61 -26.50
N ALA A 145 42.71 26.70 -25.78
CA ALA A 145 43.92 26.88 -24.99
C ALA A 145 44.05 25.84 -23.88
N GLN A 146 42.96 25.52 -23.19
CA GLN A 146 42.93 24.50 -22.16
C GLN A 146 43.26 23.10 -22.73
N VAL A 147 42.67 22.70 -23.84
CA VAL A 147 42.97 21.42 -24.50
C VAL A 147 44.46 21.35 -24.89
N ARG A 148 45.02 22.39 -25.47
CA ARG A 148 46.43 22.48 -25.85
C ARG A 148 47.36 22.36 -24.63
N ASN A 149 47.02 23.08 -23.54
CA ASN A 149 47.83 23.08 -22.32
C ASN A 149 47.79 21.72 -21.61
N SER A 150 46.58 21.12 -21.52
CA SER A 150 46.39 19.76 -20.93
C SER A 150 47.18 18.69 -21.73
N TRP A 151 47.10 18.75 -23.05
CA TRP A 151 47.87 17.85 -23.90
C TRP A 151 49.37 18.06 -23.76
N ALA A 152 49.85 19.32 -23.74
CA ALA A 152 51.28 19.62 -23.57
C ALA A 152 51.82 19.05 -22.23
N GLY A 153 51.01 19.01 -21.17
CA GLY A 153 51.35 18.33 -19.91
C GLY A 153 51.47 16.81 -20.06
N ALA A 154 50.43 16.20 -20.66
CA ALA A 154 50.41 14.77 -20.95
C ALA A 154 51.56 14.32 -21.88
N ALA A 155 51.82 15.10 -22.94
CA ALA A 155 52.89 14.80 -23.86
C ALA A 155 54.29 14.86 -23.24
N ARG A 156 54.50 15.77 -22.28
CA ARG A 156 55.76 15.80 -21.46
C ARG A 156 55.91 14.51 -20.67
N PHE A 157 54.88 14.12 -19.92
CA PHE A 157 54.86 12.89 -19.14
C PHE A 157 55.09 11.64 -20.02
N LEU A 158 54.46 11.55 -21.19
CA LEU A 158 54.64 10.44 -22.13
C LEU A 158 56.08 10.33 -22.64
N ARG A 159 56.76 11.47 -22.87
CA ARG A 159 58.16 11.48 -23.27
C ARG A 159 59.10 11.03 -22.13
N GLU A 160 58.78 11.42 -20.88
CA GLU A 160 59.53 11.02 -19.69
C GLU A 160 59.47 9.51 -19.41
N ILE A 161 58.29 8.88 -19.68
CA ILE A 161 58.14 7.42 -19.51
C ILE A 161 58.54 6.60 -20.74
N GLY A 162 59.25 7.23 -21.71
CA GLY A 162 59.80 6.52 -22.87
C GLY A 162 58.85 6.24 -24.03
N LEU A 163 57.74 6.98 -24.14
CA LEU A 163 56.75 6.86 -25.21
C LEU A 163 56.70 8.08 -26.14
N PRO A 164 57.81 8.51 -26.76
CA PRO A 164 57.88 9.73 -27.58
C PRO A 164 57.03 9.62 -28.86
N ALA A 165 56.86 8.43 -29.44
CA ALA A 165 56.03 8.23 -30.63
C ALA A 165 54.53 8.52 -30.34
N VAL A 166 54.04 8.12 -29.17
CA VAL A 166 52.64 8.39 -28.74
C VAL A 166 52.46 9.89 -28.48
N ALA A 167 53.45 10.54 -27.86
CA ALA A 167 53.42 11.97 -27.65
C ALA A 167 53.38 12.73 -28.98
N HIS A 168 54.20 12.36 -29.95
CA HIS A 168 54.23 12.99 -31.29
C HIS A 168 52.93 12.80 -32.05
N ALA A 169 52.37 11.56 -32.06
CA ALA A 169 51.05 11.30 -32.67
C ALA A 169 49.96 12.16 -32.05
N GLY A 170 49.93 12.31 -30.74
CA GLY A 170 48.97 13.15 -30.02
C GLY A 170 49.19 14.65 -30.29
N ASP A 171 50.45 15.14 -30.46
CA ASP A 171 50.74 16.52 -30.88
C ASP A 171 50.11 16.83 -32.26
N VAL A 172 50.24 15.91 -33.23
CA VAL A 172 49.62 16.02 -34.56
C VAL A 172 48.09 16.05 -34.44
N VAL A 173 47.49 15.11 -33.69
CA VAL A 173 46.03 15.04 -33.51
C VAL A 173 45.52 16.33 -32.84
N THR A 174 46.12 16.75 -31.74
CA THR A 174 45.67 17.93 -31.00
C THR A 174 45.85 19.22 -31.82
N SER A 175 46.91 19.36 -32.58
CA SER A 175 47.10 20.50 -33.47
C SER A 175 46.05 20.53 -34.58
N TRP A 176 45.74 19.39 -35.17
CA TRP A 176 44.68 19.27 -36.16
C TRP A 176 43.29 19.59 -35.58
N LEU A 177 42.94 18.98 -34.43
CA LEU A 177 41.66 19.21 -33.74
C LEU A 177 41.46 20.67 -33.35
N THR A 178 42.49 21.32 -32.82
CA THR A 178 42.41 22.74 -32.39
C THR A 178 42.38 23.72 -33.56
N ARG A 179 43.03 23.39 -34.67
CA ARG A 179 42.99 24.17 -35.92
C ARG A 179 41.66 24.02 -36.66
N ASN A 180 41.13 22.76 -36.70
CA ASN A 180 39.88 22.44 -37.37
C ASN A 180 38.78 22.13 -36.33
N TRP A 181 38.64 23.02 -35.34
CA TRP A 181 37.71 22.83 -34.23
C TRP A 181 36.28 22.57 -34.69
N TRP A 182 35.83 23.15 -35.81
CA TRP A 182 34.52 22.97 -36.43
C TRP A 182 34.26 21.51 -36.90
N ALA A 183 35.30 20.75 -37.19
CA ALA A 183 35.22 19.32 -37.52
C ALA A 183 35.62 18.43 -36.32
N GLY A 184 36.60 18.88 -35.52
CA GLY A 184 37.13 18.16 -34.35
C GLY A 184 36.12 18.02 -33.24
N VAL A 185 35.33 19.08 -32.95
CA VAL A 185 34.31 19.04 -31.91
C VAL A 185 33.19 18.06 -32.24
N PRO A 186 32.58 18.05 -33.43
CA PRO A 186 31.58 17.03 -33.81
C PRO A 186 32.16 15.61 -33.76
N ALA A 187 33.41 15.38 -34.22
CA ALA A 187 34.03 14.07 -34.18
C ALA A 187 34.22 13.57 -32.72
N LEU A 188 34.66 14.43 -31.83
CA LEU A 188 34.77 14.10 -30.40
C LEU A 188 33.39 13.84 -29.78
N LEU A 189 32.39 14.66 -30.07
CA LEU A 189 31.02 14.49 -29.59
C LEU A 189 30.40 13.17 -30.08
N LEU A 190 30.74 12.72 -31.28
CA LEU A 190 30.30 11.43 -31.81
C LEU A 190 30.78 10.28 -30.92
N VAL A 191 32.09 10.27 -30.57
CA VAL A 191 32.67 9.22 -29.73
C VAL A 191 32.11 9.27 -28.32
N LEU A 192 32.05 10.47 -27.71
CA LEU A 192 31.53 10.65 -26.37
C LEU A 192 30.06 10.26 -26.26
N LEU A 193 29.25 10.63 -27.24
CA LEU A 193 27.83 10.28 -27.26
C LEU A 193 27.59 8.78 -27.47
N ALA A 194 28.38 8.14 -28.35
CA ALA A 194 28.33 6.70 -28.54
C ALA A 194 28.66 5.96 -27.24
N ALA A 195 29.71 6.40 -26.53
CA ALA A 195 30.09 5.86 -25.24
C ALA A 195 28.98 6.10 -24.18
N ALA A 196 28.43 7.31 -24.09
CA ALA A 196 27.37 7.65 -23.15
C ALA A 196 26.08 6.82 -23.36
N VAL A 197 25.65 6.64 -24.62
CA VAL A 197 24.50 5.78 -24.96
C VAL A 197 24.80 4.31 -24.65
N GLY A 198 26.04 3.85 -24.90
CA GLY A 198 26.49 2.50 -24.54
C GLY A 198 26.44 2.24 -23.04
N VAL A 199 26.96 3.17 -22.24
CA VAL A 199 26.90 3.11 -20.77
C VAL A 199 25.45 3.14 -20.29
N ALA A 200 24.63 4.03 -20.83
CA ALA A 200 23.21 4.11 -20.51
C ALA A 200 22.49 2.79 -20.78
N TRP A 201 22.74 2.15 -21.92
CA TRP A 201 22.17 0.85 -22.24
C TRP A 201 22.66 -0.24 -21.27
N PHE A 202 23.95 -0.26 -20.97
CA PHE A 202 24.56 -1.28 -20.09
C PHE A 202 23.96 -1.27 -18.69
N PHE A 203 23.71 -0.11 -18.11
CA PHE A 203 23.13 0.01 -16.77
C PHE A 203 21.60 -0.06 -16.78
N ALA A 204 20.93 0.60 -17.70
CA ALA A 204 19.48 0.70 -17.69
C ALA A 204 18.79 -0.56 -18.22
N TYR A 205 19.32 -1.21 -19.26
CA TYR A 205 18.67 -2.35 -19.89
C TYR A 205 18.43 -3.55 -18.95
N PRO A 206 19.44 -4.08 -18.23
CA PRO A 206 19.24 -5.19 -17.32
C PRO A 206 18.39 -4.79 -16.10
N THR A 207 18.58 -3.57 -15.59
CA THR A 207 17.86 -3.08 -14.42
C THR A 207 16.37 -2.91 -14.71
N VAL A 208 16.02 -2.24 -15.80
CA VAL A 208 14.62 -2.05 -16.21
C VAL A 208 13.95 -3.39 -16.50
N ARG A 209 14.65 -4.33 -17.14
CA ARG A 209 14.11 -5.70 -17.37
C ARG A 209 13.84 -6.45 -16.07
N ARG A 210 14.75 -6.38 -15.08
CA ARG A 210 14.55 -7.00 -13.76
C ARG A 210 13.37 -6.38 -13.03
N VAL A 211 13.26 -5.05 -13.08
CA VAL A 211 12.13 -4.32 -12.47
C VAL A 211 10.81 -4.71 -13.15
N HIS A 212 10.78 -4.80 -14.49
CA HIS A 212 9.60 -5.30 -15.21
C HIS A 212 9.24 -6.74 -14.84
N ALA A 213 10.23 -7.63 -14.72
CA ALA A 213 10.00 -9.02 -14.33
C ALA A 213 9.51 -9.14 -12.88
N ALA A 214 9.96 -8.26 -11.97
CA ALA A 214 9.58 -8.27 -10.56
C ALA A 214 8.23 -7.60 -10.28
N LEU A 215 7.89 -6.54 -11.02
CA LEU A 215 6.64 -5.80 -10.84
C LEU A 215 5.48 -6.35 -11.70
N GLY A 216 5.77 -7.28 -12.60
CA GLY A 216 4.86 -7.68 -13.67
C GLY A 216 4.65 -6.54 -14.69
N ASP A 217 4.19 -6.86 -15.87
CA ASP A 217 3.56 -5.84 -16.71
C ASP A 217 2.39 -5.26 -15.91
N PRO A 218 2.20 -3.92 -15.90
CA PRO A 218 0.94 -3.37 -15.45
C PRO A 218 -0.12 -4.16 -16.21
N PRO A 219 -1.11 -4.76 -15.51
CA PRO A 219 -2.04 -5.68 -16.14
C PRO A 219 -2.44 -5.03 -17.43
N ASP A 220 -2.18 -5.72 -18.55
CA ASP A 220 -2.47 -5.20 -19.88
C ASP A 220 -3.95 -4.83 -19.82
N ARG A 221 -4.20 -3.57 -19.53
CA ARG A 221 -5.51 -2.99 -19.73
C ARG A 221 -5.56 -2.98 -21.25
N GLY A 222 -5.96 -4.11 -21.82
CA GLY A 222 -6.30 -4.26 -23.21
C GLY A 222 -6.97 -2.96 -23.62
N PRO A 223 -6.87 -2.51 -24.86
CA PRO A 223 -7.37 -1.22 -25.27
C PRO A 223 -8.67 -1.07 -24.51
N VAL A 224 -8.76 -0.04 -23.63
CA VAL A 224 -10.04 0.35 -23.04
C VAL A 224 -10.87 0.51 -24.30
N ALA A 225 -11.55 -0.57 -24.66
CA ALA A 225 -12.51 -0.53 -25.71
C ALA A 225 -13.26 0.70 -25.35
N SER A 226 -13.21 1.69 -26.22
CA SER A 226 -14.12 2.81 -26.14
C SER A 226 -15.50 2.18 -26.39
N ASP A 227 -15.95 1.41 -25.39
CA ASP A 227 -17.28 0.90 -25.31
C ASP A 227 -18.15 2.15 -25.23
N THR A 228 -18.58 2.58 -26.40
CA THR A 228 -19.59 3.61 -26.58
C THR A 228 -20.93 3.16 -26.00
N ALA A 229 -21.05 1.90 -25.60
CA ALA A 229 -22.21 1.36 -24.91
C ALA A 229 -22.25 1.85 -23.46
N PRO A 230 -23.40 2.29 -22.97
CA PRO A 230 -23.59 2.65 -21.57
C PRO A 230 -23.28 1.43 -20.67
N PRO A 231 -22.72 1.63 -19.47
CA PRO A 231 -22.52 0.55 -18.54
C PRO A 231 -23.84 -0.19 -18.22
N ALA A 232 -23.80 -1.51 -18.25
CA ALA A 232 -24.92 -2.35 -17.85
C ALA A 232 -24.38 -3.62 -17.18
N PRO A 233 -23.86 -3.50 -15.94
CA PRO A 233 -23.19 -4.58 -15.22
C PRO A 233 -24.11 -5.71 -14.77
N VAL A 234 -25.41 -5.44 -14.63
CA VAL A 234 -26.39 -6.38 -14.07
C VAL A 234 -27.63 -6.51 -14.99
N PRO A 235 -28.30 -7.68 -14.95
CA PRO A 235 -28.01 -8.89 -14.18
C PRO A 235 -26.72 -9.58 -14.65
N VAL A 236 -26.08 -10.36 -13.74
CA VAL A 236 -24.86 -11.12 -14.05
C VAL A 236 -25.12 -12.60 -13.90
N THR A 237 -24.72 -13.36 -14.90
CA THR A 237 -24.72 -14.82 -14.85
C THR A 237 -23.28 -15.33 -15.04
N LEU A 238 -22.80 -16.13 -14.08
CA LEU A 238 -21.55 -16.87 -14.17
C LEU A 238 -21.88 -18.31 -14.54
N ARG A 239 -21.10 -18.87 -15.49
CA ARG A 239 -21.19 -20.27 -15.90
C ARG A 239 -19.80 -20.89 -15.91
N ASP A 240 -19.60 -21.88 -15.04
CA ASP A 240 -18.39 -22.69 -14.94
C ASP A 240 -17.09 -21.85 -14.81
N VAL A 241 -17.14 -20.78 -14.02
CA VAL A 241 -16.07 -19.80 -13.91
C VAL A 241 -14.94 -20.36 -13.04
N VAL A 242 -13.72 -20.36 -13.63
CA VAL A 242 -12.46 -20.65 -12.94
C VAL A 242 -11.58 -19.41 -12.94
N TYR A 243 -10.95 -19.12 -11.82
CA TYR A 243 -9.97 -18.04 -11.70
C TYR A 243 -8.71 -18.53 -10.98
N ARG A 244 -7.53 -18.33 -11.58
CA ARG A 244 -6.22 -18.70 -11.03
C ARG A 244 -5.30 -17.47 -10.96
N TYR A 245 -4.51 -17.40 -9.91
CA TYR A 245 -3.40 -16.45 -9.80
C TYR A 245 -2.11 -17.18 -10.18
N GLY A 246 -1.59 -16.96 -11.40
CA GLY A 246 -0.44 -17.70 -11.92
C GLY A 246 -0.70 -19.21 -11.94
N ASP A 247 0.30 -20.00 -11.54
CA ASP A 247 0.24 -21.48 -11.50
C ASP A 247 -0.36 -22.03 -10.20
N ALA A 248 -0.89 -21.17 -9.31
CA ALA A 248 -1.48 -21.58 -8.03
C ALA A 248 -2.79 -22.37 -8.21
N ARG A 249 -3.25 -22.99 -7.11
CA ARG A 249 -4.59 -23.61 -7.07
C ARG A 249 -5.66 -22.57 -7.45
N PRO A 250 -6.77 -23.01 -8.10
CA PRO A 250 -7.82 -22.10 -8.47
C PRO A 250 -8.42 -21.41 -7.24
N ALA A 251 -8.50 -20.06 -7.28
CA ALA A 251 -9.18 -19.28 -6.26
C ALA A 251 -10.71 -19.29 -6.44
N LEU A 252 -11.18 -19.45 -7.69
CA LEU A 252 -12.55 -19.86 -8.02
C LEU A 252 -12.46 -21.12 -8.86
N ASP A 253 -13.28 -22.11 -8.56
CA ASP A 253 -13.25 -23.44 -9.15
C ASP A 253 -14.66 -23.85 -9.57
N HIS A 254 -14.94 -23.72 -10.87
CA HIS A 254 -16.22 -24.07 -11.50
C HIS A 254 -17.44 -23.37 -10.86
N VAL A 255 -17.33 -22.07 -10.60
CA VAL A 255 -18.41 -21.27 -9.99
C VAL A 255 -19.47 -20.94 -11.02
N SER A 256 -20.72 -21.36 -10.70
CA SER A 256 -21.92 -21.00 -11.46
C SER A 256 -22.93 -20.34 -10.54
N LEU A 257 -23.36 -19.12 -10.88
CA LEU A 257 -24.36 -18.38 -10.12
C LEU A 257 -25.06 -17.32 -10.99
N ASP A 258 -26.27 -16.97 -10.58
CA ASP A 258 -27.03 -15.87 -11.17
C ASP A 258 -27.21 -14.77 -10.12
N LEU A 259 -26.93 -13.52 -10.51
CA LEU A 259 -27.09 -12.33 -9.71
C LEU A 259 -28.16 -11.43 -10.35
N PRO A 260 -29.40 -11.43 -9.84
CA PRO A 260 -30.46 -10.60 -10.36
C PRO A 260 -30.22 -9.12 -10.03
N ALA A 261 -30.81 -8.22 -10.84
CA ALA A 261 -30.75 -6.78 -10.59
C ALA A 261 -31.57 -6.37 -9.36
N GLY A 262 -31.13 -5.31 -8.65
CA GLY A 262 -31.86 -4.70 -7.54
C GLY A 262 -31.98 -5.57 -6.28
N THR A 263 -31.01 -6.47 -6.04
CA THR A 263 -31.01 -7.35 -4.87
C THR A 263 -29.78 -7.14 -3.99
N LEU A 264 -29.95 -7.36 -2.68
CA LEU A 264 -28.84 -7.44 -1.72
C LEU A 264 -28.44 -8.91 -1.56
N VAL A 265 -27.26 -9.26 -2.05
CA VAL A 265 -26.69 -10.62 -1.94
C VAL A 265 -25.53 -10.61 -0.96
N ALA A 266 -25.61 -11.43 0.08
CA ALA A 266 -24.49 -11.68 0.98
C ALA A 266 -23.61 -12.83 0.44
N VAL A 267 -22.30 -12.61 0.40
CA VAL A 267 -21.31 -13.64 0.05
C VAL A 267 -20.52 -13.98 1.31
N THR A 268 -20.63 -15.23 1.75
CA THR A 268 -20.00 -15.74 2.98
C THR A 268 -18.97 -16.84 2.68
N GLY A 269 -18.15 -17.18 3.66
CA GLY A 269 -17.17 -18.27 3.58
C GLY A 269 -15.90 -17.94 4.38
N GLU A 270 -15.07 -18.96 4.58
CA GLU A 270 -13.80 -18.83 5.29
C GLU A 270 -12.81 -17.92 4.55
N ASN A 271 -11.75 -17.51 5.25
CA ASN A 271 -10.67 -16.77 4.61
C ASN A 271 -9.98 -17.65 3.55
N GLY A 272 -9.71 -17.07 2.38
CA GLY A 272 -9.16 -17.83 1.24
C GLY A 272 -10.20 -18.64 0.44
N SER A 273 -11.50 -18.57 0.76
CA SER A 273 -12.54 -19.29 0.02
C SER A 273 -12.86 -18.72 -1.37
N GLY A 274 -12.25 -17.58 -1.77
CA GLY A 274 -12.45 -16.99 -3.08
C GLY A 274 -13.39 -15.77 -3.13
N LYS A 275 -13.89 -15.25 -2.00
CA LYS A 275 -14.86 -14.14 -1.93
C LYS A 275 -14.41 -12.88 -2.66
N SER A 276 -13.22 -12.38 -2.36
CA SER A 276 -12.67 -11.18 -3.01
C SER A 276 -12.32 -11.43 -4.49
N THR A 277 -12.01 -12.68 -4.85
CA THR A 277 -11.82 -13.07 -6.26
C THR A 277 -13.16 -13.04 -7.00
N LEU A 278 -14.24 -13.54 -6.38
CA LEU A 278 -15.58 -13.42 -6.95
C LEU A 278 -15.98 -11.95 -7.12
N ALA A 279 -15.76 -11.11 -6.11
CA ALA A 279 -15.98 -9.67 -6.19
C ALA A 279 -15.24 -9.06 -7.39
N ARG A 280 -13.97 -9.42 -7.61
CA ARG A 280 -13.16 -8.98 -8.75
C ARG A 280 -13.75 -9.39 -10.11
N VAL A 281 -14.22 -10.62 -10.24
CA VAL A 281 -14.87 -11.11 -11.46
C VAL A 281 -16.18 -10.37 -11.72
N LEU A 282 -16.97 -10.12 -10.68
CA LEU A 282 -18.24 -9.39 -10.78
C LEU A 282 -18.05 -7.94 -11.25
N VAL A 283 -16.99 -7.23 -10.87
CA VAL A 283 -16.71 -5.87 -11.36
C VAL A 283 -16.01 -5.82 -12.72
N GLY A 284 -15.78 -6.97 -13.36
CA GLY A 284 -15.24 -7.04 -14.72
C GLY A 284 -13.86 -7.63 -14.87
N GLY A 285 -13.28 -8.20 -13.80
CA GLY A 285 -12.05 -8.97 -13.90
C GLY A 285 -12.27 -10.19 -14.81
N PRO A 286 -11.44 -10.43 -15.84
CA PRO A 286 -11.60 -11.56 -16.74
C PRO A 286 -11.32 -12.88 -15.98
N PRO A 287 -12.16 -13.92 -16.10
CA PRO A 287 -11.89 -15.23 -15.55
C PRO A 287 -10.77 -15.93 -16.33
N THR A 288 -10.12 -16.94 -15.73
CA THR A 288 -9.16 -17.80 -16.44
C THR A 288 -9.87 -18.70 -17.46
N SER A 289 -11.04 -19.24 -17.09
CA SER A 289 -11.94 -19.97 -17.99
C SER A 289 -13.38 -19.85 -17.50
N GLY A 290 -14.34 -20.29 -18.31
CA GLY A 290 -15.77 -20.13 -18.06
C GLY A 290 -16.32 -18.86 -18.70
N GLU A 291 -17.57 -18.57 -18.44
CA GLU A 291 -18.30 -17.47 -19.08
C GLU A 291 -18.96 -16.55 -18.06
N VAL A 292 -18.85 -15.23 -18.28
CA VAL A 292 -19.54 -14.18 -17.50
C VAL A 292 -20.44 -13.42 -18.47
N ARG A 293 -21.75 -13.60 -18.32
CA ARG A 293 -22.77 -12.93 -19.15
C ARG A 293 -23.35 -11.74 -18.41
N ARG A 294 -23.46 -10.60 -19.11
CA ARG A 294 -24.10 -9.37 -18.63
C ARG A 294 -24.62 -8.55 -19.82
N PRO A 295 -25.59 -7.64 -19.62
CA PRO A 295 -26.20 -6.88 -20.74
C PRO A 295 -25.24 -5.93 -21.44
N GLY A 296 -24.22 -5.41 -20.69
CA GLY A 296 -23.24 -4.47 -21.24
C GLY A 296 -21.95 -4.46 -20.44
N PRO A 297 -21.05 -3.50 -20.69
CA PRO A 297 -19.77 -3.40 -19.99
C PRO A 297 -19.98 -3.14 -18.50
N PRO A 298 -19.09 -3.67 -17.63
CA PRO A 298 -19.20 -3.51 -16.18
C PRO A 298 -19.00 -2.05 -15.71
N GLY A 299 -18.27 -1.23 -16.45
CA GLY A 299 -18.08 0.18 -16.19
C GLY A 299 -17.55 0.50 -14.79
N LEU A 300 -16.53 -0.24 -14.29
CA LEU A 300 -15.99 -0.02 -12.94
C LEU A 300 -15.54 1.44 -12.75
N GLY A 301 -16.08 2.09 -11.74
CA GLY A 301 -15.81 3.49 -11.42
C GLY A 301 -16.48 4.52 -12.33
N HIS A 302 -17.23 4.10 -13.35
CA HIS A 302 -18.02 4.99 -14.21
C HIS A 302 -19.41 5.22 -13.62
N HIS A 303 -20.00 6.36 -13.95
CA HIS A 303 -21.39 6.66 -13.59
C HIS A 303 -22.34 5.61 -14.22
N GLY A 304 -23.26 5.07 -13.43
CA GLY A 304 -24.17 4.00 -13.85
C GLY A 304 -23.53 2.61 -13.99
N GLY A 305 -22.24 2.45 -13.68
CA GLY A 305 -21.53 1.19 -13.80
C GLY A 305 -21.43 0.40 -12.49
N SER A 306 -20.29 -0.26 -12.28
CA SER A 306 -19.98 -0.97 -11.05
C SER A 306 -19.13 -0.11 -10.11
N ALA A 307 -19.35 -0.26 -8.80
CA ALA A 307 -18.51 0.33 -7.76
C ALA A 307 -18.10 -0.73 -6.75
N ILE A 308 -16.95 -0.52 -6.11
CA ILE A 308 -16.45 -1.41 -5.05
C ILE A 308 -16.02 -0.58 -3.85
N VAL A 309 -16.37 -1.04 -2.65
CA VAL A 309 -15.92 -0.51 -1.37
C VAL A 309 -15.04 -1.58 -0.72
N PHE A 310 -13.77 -1.25 -0.48
CA PHE A 310 -12.79 -2.18 0.07
C PHE A 310 -12.85 -2.25 1.60
N GLN A 311 -12.28 -3.31 2.13
CA GLN A 311 -12.08 -3.51 3.55
C GLN A 311 -11.27 -2.36 4.21
N ARG A 312 -10.32 -1.76 3.47
CA ARG A 312 -9.48 -0.64 3.93
C ARG A 312 -9.88 0.63 3.17
N PRO A 313 -10.66 1.51 3.79
CA PRO A 313 -11.13 2.73 3.13
C PRO A 313 -10.01 3.70 2.82
N GLU A 314 -8.89 3.69 3.57
CA GLU A 314 -7.74 4.56 3.35
C GLU A 314 -7.12 4.40 1.96
N ALA A 315 -7.25 3.20 1.37
CA ALA A 315 -6.78 2.92 0.02
C ALA A 315 -7.67 3.53 -1.08
N GLN A 316 -8.87 4.01 -0.74
CA GLN A 316 -9.85 4.54 -1.68
C GLN A 316 -10.05 6.05 -1.58
N VAL A 317 -9.78 6.64 -0.41
CA VAL A 317 -9.94 8.08 -0.15
C VAL A 317 -8.79 8.85 -0.80
N LEU A 318 -9.11 9.76 -1.70
CA LEU A 318 -8.17 10.54 -2.51
C LEU A 318 -8.33 12.05 -2.30
N GLY A 319 -9.50 12.51 -1.87
CA GLY A 319 -9.79 13.90 -1.58
C GLY A 319 -9.20 14.37 -0.25
N VAL A 320 -8.72 15.60 -0.19
CA VAL A 320 -8.23 16.20 1.06
C VAL A 320 -9.40 16.50 2.02
N ARG A 321 -10.54 16.91 1.48
CA ARG A 321 -11.77 17.16 2.26
C ARG A 321 -12.83 16.13 1.94
N VAL A 322 -13.70 15.88 2.89
CA VAL A 322 -14.79 14.90 2.77
C VAL A 322 -15.67 15.17 1.54
N ARG A 323 -16.08 16.40 1.30
CA ARG A 323 -16.89 16.77 0.12
C ARG A 323 -16.14 16.62 -1.21
N ASP A 324 -14.83 16.87 -1.21
CA ASP A 324 -13.98 16.77 -2.40
C ASP A 324 -13.82 15.30 -2.81
N ASP A 325 -13.72 14.40 -1.85
CA ASP A 325 -13.61 12.96 -2.09
C ASP A 325 -14.87 12.37 -2.71
N ILE A 326 -16.06 12.78 -2.27
CA ILE A 326 -17.35 12.37 -2.87
C ILE A 326 -17.38 12.70 -4.37
N ARG A 327 -16.86 13.86 -4.75
CA ARG A 327 -16.85 14.35 -6.14
C ARG A 327 -15.65 13.86 -6.95
N TRP A 328 -14.66 13.23 -6.31
CA TRP A 328 -13.42 12.85 -6.95
C TRP A 328 -13.63 11.89 -8.13
N GLY A 329 -13.05 12.26 -9.30
CA GLY A 329 -13.09 11.44 -10.52
C GLY A 329 -14.44 11.38 -11.24
N ILE A 330 -15.46 12.11 -10.78
CA ILE A 330 -16.74 12.24 -11.48
C ILE A 330 -16.61 13.38 -12.50
N PRO A 331 -16.96 13.16 -13.78
CA PRO A 331 -16.92 14.21 -14.80
C PRO A 331 -17.76 15.41 -14.41
N ALA A 332 -17.31 16.64 -14.73
CA ALA A 332 -18.06 17.87 -14.43
C ALA A 332 -19.41 17.96 -15.14
N SER A 333 -19.64 17.14 -16.17
CA SER A 333 -20.92 17.03 -16.88
C SER A 333 -21.97 16.21 -16.14
N VAL A 334 -21.57 15.48 -15.08
CA VAL A 334 -22.48 14.71 -14.23
C VAL A 334 -22.83 15.58 -13.04
N ASP A 335 -24.09 15.89 -12.89
CA ASP A 335 -24.59 16.60 -11.72
C ASP A 335 -24.70 15.63 -10.55
N VAL A 336 -24.04 15.98 -9.42
CA VAL A 336 -24.02 15.17 -8.20
C VAL A 336 -24.36 16.09 -7.03
N ASP A 337 -25.46 15.79 -6.39
CA ASP A 337 -25.82 16.42 -5.13
C ASP A 337 -24.96 15.85 -3.98
N VAL A 338 -23.81 16.51 -3.75
CA VAL A 338 -22.84 16.11 -2.73
C VAL A 338 -23.46 16.20 -1.33
N ASP A 339 -24.29 17.21 -1.07
CA ASP A 339 -24.85 17.44 0.25
C ASP A 339 -25.88 16.35 0.59
N ALA A 340 -26.74 15.97 -0.36
CA ALA A 340 -27.66 14.84 -0.19
C ALA A 340 -26.94 13.51 0.07
N ILE A 341 -25.80 13.26 -0.61
CA ILE A 341 -24.99 12.06 -0.36
C ILE A 341 -24.37 12.11 1.03
N LEU A 342 -23.82 13.26 1.44
CA LEU A 342 -23.23 13.44 2.76
C LEU A 342 -24.26 13.23 3.88
N GLU A 343 -25.49 13.73 3.69
CA GLU A 343 -26.61 13.46 4.60
C GLU A 343 -26.93 11.96 4.65
N ARG A 344 -27.05 11.33 3.48
CA ARG A 344 -27.35 9.89 3.36
C ARG A 344 -26.36 9.01 4.12
N VAL A 345 -25.05 9.32 4.04
CA VAL A 345 -24.00 8.56 4.74
C VAL A 345 -23.71 9.09 6.15
N GLY A 346 -24.40 10.14 6.59
CA GLY A 346 -24.27 10.73 7.93
C GLY A 346 -22.94 11.44 8.16
N LEU A 347 -22.45 12.16 7.15
CA LEU A 347 -21.20 12.93 7.18
C LEU A 347 -21.40 14.43 6.90
N ALA A 348 -22.64 14.93 6.84
CA ALA A 348 -22.94 16.32 6.51
C ALA A 348 -22.20 17.33 7.41
N ALA A 349 -22.14 17.07 8.73
CA ALA A 349 -21.43 17.91 9.68
C ALA A 349 -19.89 17.89 9.50
N LEU A 350 -19.36 16.98 8.71
CA LEU A 350 -17.92 16.78 8.47
C LEU A 350 -17.51 17.15 7.04
N ALA A 351 -18.39 17.78 6.26
CA ALA A 351 -18.20 18.04 4.83
C ALA A 351 -16.86 18.72 4.48
N ASP A 352 -16.43 19.69 5.26
CA ASP A 352 -15.21 20.46 5.05
C ASP A 352 -14.01 19.95 5.87
N ARG A 353 -14.19 18.85 6.61
CA ARG A 353 -13.14 18.26 7.44
C ARG A 353 -12.09 17.55 6.58
N ASP A 354 -10.83 17.59 7.05
CA ASP A 354 -9.73 16.84 6.43
C ASP A 354 -9.96 15.32 6.58
N THR A 355 -9.90 14.61 5.47
CA THR A 355 -10.11 13.16 5.41
C THR A 355 -9.12 12.36 6.27
N ALA A 356 -7.90 12.85 6.43
CA ALA A 356 -6.87 12.24 7.29
C ALA A 356 -7.23 12.26 8.80
N THR A 357 -8.22 13.08 9.20
CA THR A 357 -8.66 13.19 10.60
C THR A 357 -9.91 12.39 10.91
N LEU A 358 -10.45 11.67 9.93
CA LEU A 358 -11.65 10.85 10.09
C LEU A 358 -11.33 9.54 10.83
N SER A 359 -12.28 9.08 11.63
CA SER A 359 -12.25 7.73 12.20
C SER A 359 -12.44 6.66 11.10
N GLY A 360 -12.01 5.42 11.37
CA GLY A 360 -12.18 4.32 10.41
C GLY A 360 -13.62 4.11 9.95
N GLY A 361 -14.60 4.26 10.85
CA GLY A 361 -16.02 4.18 10.50
C GLY A 361 -16.52 5.36 9.66
N GLU A 362 -15.99 6.56 9.88
CA GLU A 362 -16.28 7.73 9.05
C GLU A 362 -15.65 7.58 7.66
N LEU A 363 -14.41 7.12 7.57
CA LEU A 363 -13.74 6.81 6.30
C LEU A 363 -14.49 5.75 5.50
N GLN A 364 -15.00 4.70 6.18
CA GLN A 364 -15.78 3.66 5.52
C GLN A 364 -17.10 4.20 4.93
N ARG A 365 -17.79 5.08 5.69
CA ARG A 365 -19.00 5.76 5.18
C ARG A 365 -18.67 6.73 4.05
N LEU A 366 -17.52 7.42 4.10
CA LEU A 366 -17.05 8.26 3.01
C LEU A 366 -16.79 7.45 1.74
N ALA A 367 -16.08 6.33 1.83
CA ALA A 367 -15.83 5.43 0.71
C ALA A 367 -17.15 4.91 0.09
N LEU A 368 -18.13 4.58 0.94
CA LEU A 368 -19.47 4.19 0.49
C LEU A 368 -20.20 5.35 -0.18
N GLY A 369 -20.14 6.56 0.37
CA GLY A 369 -20.70 7.78 -0.23
C GLY A 369 -20.09 8.08 -1.60
N ALA A 370 -18.77 8.01 -1.72
CA ALA A 370 -18.05 8.20 -2.97
C ALA A 370 -18.41 7.13 -4.03
N ALA A 371 -18.68 5.89 -3.60
CA ALA A 371 -19.18 4.84 -4.47
C ALA A 371 -20.62 5.13 -4.95
N LEU A 372 -21.52 5.54 -4.04
CA LEU A 372 -22.91 5.86 -4.35
C LEU A 372 -23.06 7.13 -5.22
N ALA A 373 -22.14 8.09 -5.09
CA ALA A 373 -22.11 9.31 -5.91
C ALA A 373 -22.02 9.02 -7.43
N ARG A 374 -21.54 7.84 -7.79
CA ARG A 374 -21.48 7.38 -9.18
C ARG A 374 -22.77 6.73 -9.67
N ALA A 375 -23.83 6.73 -8.84
CA ALA A 375 -25.11 6.07 -9.13
C ALA A 375 -24.92 4.64 -9.70
N PRO A 376 -24.17 3.75 -9.02
CA PRO A 376 -23.81 2.45 -9.57
C PRO A 376 -25.03 1.55 -9.71
N GLN A 377 -25.08 0.73 -10.77
CA GLN A 377 -26.05 -0.36 -10.87
C GLN A 377 -25.60 -1.60 -10.08
N LEU A 378 -24.28 -1.78 -9.89
CA LEU A 378 -23.68 -2.84 -9.09
C LEU A 378 -22.72 -2.25 -8.06
N LEU A 379 -23.02 -2.46 -6.79
CA LEU A 379 -22.17 -2.06 -5.66
C LEU A 379 -21.63 -3.30 -4.96
N ILE A 380 -20.32 -3.44 -4.89
CA ILE A 380 -19.66 -4.51 -4.11
C ILE A 380 -19.07 -3.91 -2.84
N SER A 381 -19.41 -4.51 -1.70
CA SER A 381 -18.87 -4.18 -0.39
C SER A 381 -18.02 -5.35 0.08
N ASP A 382 -16.68 -5.24 -0.05
CA ASP A 382 -15.75 -6.31 0.32
C ASP A 382 -15.27 -6.10 1.76
N GLU A 383 -15.91 -6.82 2.70
CA GLU A 383 -15.65 -6.78 4.15
C GLU A 383 -15.64 -5.35 4.74
N ALA A 384 -16.43 -4.44 4.19
CA ALA A 384 -16.45 -3.03 4.57
C ALA A 384 -16.88 -2.78 6.04
N THR A 385 -17.38 -3.77 6.74
CA THR A 385 -17.81 -3.70 8.15
C THR A 385 -16.80 -4.25 9.15
N SER A 386 -15.71 -4.86 8.68
CA SER A 386 -14.78 -5.64 9.51
C SER A 386 -13.99 -4.82 10.54
N MET A 387 -13.73 -3.54 10.25
CA MET A 387 -12.95 -2.60 11.08
C MET A 387 -13.84 -1.56 11.80
N VAL A 388 -15.15 -1.77 11.83
CA VAL A 388 -16.12 -0.80 12.33
C VAL A 388 -16.78 -1.32 13.59
N ASP A 389 -17.03 -0.43 14.55
CA ASP A 389 -17.74 -0.75 15.78
C ASP A 389 -19.19 -1.22 15.51
N PRO A 390 -19.87 -1.88 16.45
CA PRO A 390 -21.20 -2.42 16.24
C PRO A 390 -22.21 -1.39 15.71
N ALA A 391 -22.24 -0.18 16.29
CA ALA A 391 -23.16 0.87 15.87
C ALA A 391 -22.86 1.42 14.47
N GLY A 392 -21.58 1.57 14.13
CA GLY A 392 -21.15 1.95 12.79
C GLY A 392 -21.46 0.87 11.76
N ARG A 393 -21.33 -0.40 12.14
CA ARG A 393 -21.65 -1.57 11.31
C ARG A 393 -23.13 -1.60 10.94
N GLU A 394 -24.03 -1.47 11.91
CA GLU A 394 -25.48 -1.39 11.65
C GLU A 394 -25.81 -0.27 10.67
N ARG A 395 -25.15 0.88 10.82
CA ARG A 395 -25.35 2.03 9.89
C ARG A 395 -24.91 1.67 8.48
N ILE A 396 -23.74 1.02 8.30
CA ILE A 396 -23.22 0.63 6.97
C ILE A 396 -24.15 -0.41 6.34
N VAL A 397 -24.53 -1.46 7.06
CA VAL A 397 -25.45 -2.49 6.56
C VAL A 397 -26.81 -1.89 6.22
N GLY A 398 -27.31 -0.96 7.04
CA GLY A 398 -28.52 -0.20 6.74
C GLY A 398 -28.40 0.68 5.48
N LEU A 399 -27.23 1.25 5.21
CA LEU A 399 -26.97 2.00 3.97
C LEU A 399 -26.96 1.07 2.75
N LEU A 400 -26.33 -0.12 2.85
CA LEU A 400 -26.33 -1.11 1.78
C LEU A 400 -27.75 -1.62 1.48
N ARG A 401 -28.57 -1.86 2.52
CA ARG A 401 -29.97 -2.26 2.34
C ARG A 401 -30.76 -1.18 1.62
N ARG A 402 -30.68 0.07 2.07
CA ARG A 402 -31.34 1.20 1.39
C ARG A 402 -30.88 1.38 -0.05
N ALA A 403 -29.60 1.17 -0.34
CA ALA A 403 -29.11 1.21 -1.72
C ALA A 403 -29.78 0.12 -2.58
N ALA A 404 -29.98 -1.08 -2.03
CA ALA A 404 -30.67 -2.16 -2.74
C ALA A 404 -32.17 -1.85 -2.90
N ASP A 405 -32.82 -1.27 -1.90
CA ASP A 405 -34.23 -0.82 -1.98
C ASP A 405 -34.41 0.27 -3.03
N ASP A 406 -33.38 1.11 -3.27
CA ASP A 406 -33.32 2.10 -4.34
C ASP A 406 -32.99 1.50 -5.72
N GLY A 407 -32.89 0.17 -5.85
CA GLY A 407 -32.68 -0.54 -7.12
C GLY A 407 -31.23 -0.83 -7.47
N VAL A 408 -30.25 -0.51 -6.60
CA VAL A 408 -28.85 -0.89 -6.78
C VAL A 408 -28.70 -2.37 -6.48
N THR A 409 -28.00 -3.13 -7.33
CA THR A 409 -27.61 -4.48 -6.98
C THR A 409 -26.44 -4.43 -6.03
N VAL A 410 -26.58 -4.98 -4.83
CA VAL A 410 -25.53 -4.95 -3.81
C VAL A 410 -25.01 -6.35 -3.55
N VAL A 411 -23.69 -6.52 -3.63
CA VAL A 411 -23.00 -7.75 -3.20
C VAL A 411 -22.17 -7.41 -1.96
N HIS A 412 -22.60 -7.92 -0.81
CA HIS A 412 -21.92 -7.71 0.46
C HIS A 412 -21.14 -8.95 0.88
N VAL A 413 -19.83 -8.86 0.82
CA VAL A 413 -18.92 -9.89 1.31
C VAL A 413 -18.75 -9.73 2.81
N THR A 414 -19.12 -10.75 3.57
CA THR A 414 -19.03 -10.75 5.03
C THR A 414 -18.79 -12.17 5.58
N HIS A 415 -18.21 -12.23 6.77
CA HIS A 415 -18.07 -13.47 7.53
C HIS A 415 -19.00 -13.53 8.77
N ARG A 416 -19.90 -12.53 8.91
CA ARG A 416 -20.81 -12.38 10.06
C ARG A 416 -22.22 -12.81 9.70
N SER A 417 -22.75 -13.77 10.46
CA SER A 417 -24.12 -14.29 10.27
C SER A 417 -25.20 -13.24 10.50
N GLU A 418 -24.95 -12.25 11.37
CA GLU A 418 -25.90 -11.16 11.63
C GLU A 418 -26.15 -10.31 10.40
N GLU A 419 -25.10 -9.99 9.63
CA GLU A 419 -25.19 -9.17 8.43
C GLU A 419 -25.92 -9.89 7.28
N THR A 420 -25.86 -11.22 7.26
CA THR A 420 -26.55 -12.04 6.24
C THR A 420 -28.08 -12.00 6.38
N ARG A 421 -28.60 -11.69 7.57
CA ARG A 421 -30.06 -11.63 7.82
C ARG A 421 -30.74 -10.50 7.03
N MET A 422 -30.00 -9.46 6.64
CA MET A 422 -30.50 -8.34 5.87
C MET A 422 -30.47 -8.60 4.35
N ALA A 423 -29.86 -9.70 3.91
CA ALA A 423 -29.72 -10.03 2.50
C ALA A 423 -30.91 -10.80 1.95
N ASP A 424 -31.28 -10.50 0.71
CA ASP A 424 -32.33 -11.23 -0.02
C ASP A 424 -31.87 -12.65 -0.39
N ARG A 425 -30.55 -12.82 -0.54
CA ARG A 425 -29.92 -14.11 -0.87
C ARG A 425 -28.54 -14.23 -0.23
N VAL A 426 -28.20 -15.43 0.22
CA VAL A 426 -26.86 -15.76 0.75
C VAL A 426 -26.19 -16.77 -0.17
N ILE A 427 -24.94 -16.48 -0.54
CA ILE A 427 -24.06 -17.36 -1.30
C ILE A 427 -22.90 -17.73 -0.40
N THR A 428 -22.71 -19.02 -0.15
CA THR A 428 -21.56 -19.51 0.63
C THR A 428 -20.48 -20.05 -0.31
N LEU A 429 -19.24 -19.59 -0.12
CA LEU A 429 -18.07 -20.10 -0.84
C LEU A 429 -17.22 -20.96 0.10
N ALA A 430 -16.84 -22.14 -0.37
CA ALA A 430 -15.88 -23.03 0.28
C ALA A 430 -14.88 -23.55 -0.76
N HIS A 431 -13.58 -23.36 -0.49
CA HIS A 431 -12.51 -23.81 -1.39
C HIS A 431 -12.69 -23.41 -2.87
N GLY A 432 -13.15 -22.19 -3.11
CA GLY A 432 -13.38 -21.66 -4.46
C GLY A 432 -14.67 -22.10 -5.13
N ARG A 433 -15.52 -22.89 -4.46
CA ARG A 433 -16.79 -23.41 -4.99
C ARG A 433 -17.99 -22.87 -4.23
N VAL A 434 -19.14 -22.77 -4.90
CA VAL A 434 -20.41 -22.47 -4.23
C VAL A 434 -20.82 -23.71 -3.41
N ALA A 435 -20.94 -23.52 -2.11
CA ALA A 435 -21.36 -24.55 -1.17
C ALA A 435 -22.82 -24.30 -0.72
N PRO A 436 -23.56 -25.36 -0.32
CA PRO A 436 -24.82 -25.18 0.35
C PRO A 436 -24.62 -24.37 1.64
N ALA A 437 -25.63 -23.55 1.98
CA ALA A 437 -25.57 -22.78 3.24
C ALA A 437 -25.30 -23.72 4.42
N PRO A 438 -24.38 -23.34 5.34
CA PRO A 438 -24.08 -24.18 6.48
C PRO A 438 -25.36 -24.44 7.31
N SER A 439 -25.70 -25.68 7.50
CA SER A 439 -26.92 -26.10 8.20
C SER A 439 -26.87 -25.91 9.73
N LYS A 440 -25.73 -25.45 10.27
CA LYS A 440 -25.56 -25.15 11.70
C LYS A 440 -24.76 -23.87 11.86
N GLU A 441 -25.28 -22.93 12.65
CA GLU A 441 -24.42 -21.88 13.26
C GLU A 441 -23.25 -22.56 13.96
N PRO A 442 -22.00 -22.01 13.84
CA PRO A 442 -20.90 -22.53 14.64
C PRO A 442 -21.35 -22.51 16.10
N ALA A 443 -21.24 -23.66 16.77
CA ALA A 443 -21.62 -23.75 18.17
C ALA A 443 -20.86 -22.67 18.94
N PRO A 444 -21.54 -21.89 19.80
CA PRO A 444 -20.87 -20.91 20.64
C PRO A 444 -19.75 -21.63 21.39
N LEU A 445 -18.56 -21.01 21.45
CA LEU A 445 -17.41 -21.53 22.17
C LEU A 445 -17.89 -22.02 23.54
N ARG A 446 -17.83 -23.37 23.78
CA ARG A 446 -18.32 -23.96 25.02
C ARG A 446 -17.60 -23.27 26.18
N ARG A 447 -18.39 -22.86 27.19
CA ARG A 447 -17.89 -22.40 28.48
C ARG A 447 -17.02 -23.49 29.09
N GLY A 448 -15.70 -23.34 29.04
CA GLY A 448 -14.81 -24.02 29.93
C GLY A 448 -15.08 -23.55 31.38
N PRO A 449 -14.78 -24.37 32.39
CA PRO A 449 -14.88 -23.90 33.77
C PRO A 449 -14.03 -22.67 33.95
N ALA A 450 -14.59 -21.62 34.57
CA ALA A 450 -13.83 -20.40 34.90
C ALA A 450 -12.67 -20.83 35.82
N VAL A 451 -11.45 -20.72 35.30
CA VAL A 451 -10.25 -20.99 36.11
C VAL A 451 -10.02 -19.77 36.97
N SER A 452 -10.42 -19.88 38.24
CA SER A 452 -10.04 -18.87 39.22
C SER A 452 -8.56 -19.06 39.57
N VAL A 453 -7.69 -18.28 38.93
CA VAL A 453 -6.30 -18.15 39.36
C VAL A 453 -6.33 -17.46 40.73
N ARG A 454 -5.93 -18.20 41.78
CA ARG A 454 -5.78 -17.61 43.12
C ARG A 454 -4.58 -16.65 43.10
N THR A 455 -4.85 -15.38 43.07
CA THR A 455 -3.84 -14.33 43.09
C THR A 455 -3.48 -13.98 44.53
N ASN A 456 -2.43 -14.62 45.05
CA ASN A 456 -1.76 -14.19 46.28
C ASN A 456 -0.42 -13.55 45.88
N GLY A 457 -0.38 -12.23 45.66
CA GLY A 457 0.87 -11.55 45.31
C GLY A 457 0.68 -10.08 44.95
N ALA A 458 1.78 -9.34 44.82
CA ALA A 458 1.77 -7.98 44.31
C ALA A 458 1.36 -7.99 42.82
N PRO A 459 0.62 -6.97 42.36
CA PRO A 459 0.22 -6.87 40.98
C PRO A 459 1.44 -6.76 40.03
N LEU A 460 1.36 -7.40 38.89
CA LEU A 460 2.39 -7.37 37.84
C LEU A 460 2.36 -6.07 37.05
N LEU A 461 1.17 -5.59 36.68
CA LEU A 461 0.92 -4.32 36.04
C LEU A 461 0.09 -3.42 36.96
N GLN A 462 0.55 -2.20 37.16
CA GLN A 462 -0.15 -1.19 37.94
C GLN A 462 -0.28 0.11 37.17
N LEU A 463 -1.49 0.65 37.14
CA LEU A 463 -1.77 2.02 36.70
C LEU A 463 -2.44 2.77 37.85
N ARG A 464 -1.99 4.01 38.11
CA ARG A 464 -2.55 4.88 39.13
C ARG A 464 -2.80 6.27 38.58
N GLY A 465 -4.06 6.65 38.44
CA GLY A 465 -4.48 7.95 37.91
C GLY A 465 -3.92 8.27 36.54
N VAL A 466 -3.75 7.25 35.67
CA VAL A 466 -3.08 7.42 34.40
C VAL A 466 -3.91 8.26 33.43
N GLY A 467 -3.31 9.37 32.98
CA GLY A 467 -3.84 10.24 31.96
C GLY A 467 -2.83 10.50 30.83
N HIS A 468 -3.34 10.77 29.62
CA HIS A 468 -2.49 11.16 28.50
C HIS A 468 -3.14 12.20 27.62
N VAL A 469 -2.36 13.26 27.29
CA VAL A 469 -2.76 14.36 26.41
C VAL A 469 -1.74 14.46 25.28
N TYR A 470 -2.19 14.20 24.03
CA TYR A 470 -1.40 14.43 22.83
C TYR A 470 -1.24 15.93 22.56
N ALA A 471 -0.11 16.32 21.98
CA ALA A 471 0.19 17.70 21.60
C ALA A 471 -0.05 18.72 22.73
N ARG A 472 0.31 18.35 23.98
CA ARG A 472 0.14 19.20 25.18
C ARG A 472 0.79 20.57 24.97
N GLY A 473 0.06 21.62 25.30
CA GLY A 473 0.52 23.01 25.14
C GLY A 473 0.33 23.59 23.72
N SER A 474 -0.31 22.85 22.82
CA SER A 474 -0.67 23.35 21.49
C SER A 474 -2.20 23.55 21.36
N PRO A 475 -2.68 24.32 20.35
CA PRO A 475 -4.11 24.45 20.05
C PRO A 475 -4.79 23.12 19.67
N TRP A 476 -4.01 22.08 19.34
CA TRP A 476 -4.48 20.74 18.96
C TRP A 476 -4.38 19.73 20.11
N ALA A 477 -4.24 20.19 21.36
CA ALA A 477 -4.16 19.31 22.52
C ALA A 477 -5.42 18.44 22.62
N THR A 478 -5.24 17.11 22.60
CA THR A 478 -6.34 16.15 22.69
C THR A 478 -6.09 15.19 23.85
N ARG A 479 -7.02 15.16 24.81
CA ARG A 479 -6.98 14.22 25.94
C ARG A 479 -7.48 12.85 25.47
N ALA A 480 -6.59 11.86 25.49
CA ALA A 480 -6.90 10.48 25.10
C ALA A 480 -7.25 9.59 26.30
N LEU A 481 -6.64 9.84 27.46
CA LEU A 481 -6.93 9.11 28.71
C LEU A 481 -7.01 10.09 29.89
N ALA A 482 -7.84 9.75 30.86
CA ALA A 482 -8.01 10.50 32.11
C ALA A 482 -8.35 9.56 33.26
N ASP A 483 -7.52 9.59 34.28
CA ASP A 483 -7.74 8.94 35.58
C ASP A 483 -8.03 7.42 35.43
N VAL A 484 -7.11 6.69 34.80
CA VAL A 484 -7.22 5.25 34.60
C VAL A 484 -6.45 4.52 35.68
N ASP A 485 -7.16 3.72 36.49
CA ASP A 485 -6.61 2.82 37.48
C ASP A 485 -6.74 1.37 37.03
N LEU A 486 -5.71 0.56 37.24
CA LEU A 486 -5.67 -0.87 36.91
C LEU A 486 -4.67 -1.60 37.80
N ASP A 487 -5.09 -2.73 38.35
CA ASP A 487 -4.21 -3.76 38.92
C ASP A 487 -4.42 -5.07 38.16
N LEU A 488 -3.33 -5.67 37.65
CA LEU A 488 -3.36 -6.93 36.95
C LEU A 488 -2.22 -7.82 37.44
N HIS A 489 -2.56 -9.03 37.86
CA HIS A 489 -1.59 -9.99 38.39
C HIS A 489 -1.02 -10.90 37.30
N ALA A 490 0.05 -11.61 37.64
CA ALA A 490 0.68 -12.55 36.69
C ALA A 490 -0.28 -13.68 36.29
N GLY A 491 -0.37 -13.97 34.98
CA GLY A 491 -1.25 -14.99 34.42
C GLY A 491 -2.71 -14.57 34.26
N GLU A 492 -3.10 -13.38 34.73
CA GLU A 492 -4.47 -12.88 34.51
C GLU A 492 -4.71 -12.42 33.07
N GLY A 493 -5.98 -12.48 32.66
CA GLY A 493 -6.46 -11.95 31.39
C GLY A 493 -7.30 -10.68 31.60
N LEU A 494 -7.02 -9.64 30.82
CA LEU A 494 -7.78 -8.40 30.78
C LEU A 494 -8.37 -8.15 29.40
N LEU A 495 -9.65 -7.84 29.33
CA LEU A 495 -10.30 -7.29 28.13
C LEU A 495 -10.53 -5.78 28.31
N VAL A 496 -9.98 -4.99 27.40
CA VAL A 496 -10.22 -3.55 27.31
C VAL A 496 -11.25 -3.30 26.21
N LEU A 497 -12.45 -2.90 26.60
CA LEU A 497 -13.55 -2.59 25.69
C LEU A 497 -13.73 -1.07 25.51
N GLY A 498 -14.29 -0.68 24.39
CA GLY A 498 -14.70 0.71 24.12
C GLY A 498 -14.88 0.99 22.63
N HIS A 499 -15.58 2.08 22.32
CA HIS A 499 -15.77 2.54 20.96
C HIS A 499 -14.47 3.05 20.33
N ASN A 500 -14.47 3.26 19.02
CA ASN A 500 -13.34 3.89 18.35
C ASN A 500 -13.13 5.32 18.91
N GLY A 501 -11.87 5.68 19.17
CA GLY A 501 -11.53 6.95 19.81
C GLY A 501 -11.66 7.00 21.33
N SER A 502 -12.03 5.89 22.01
CA SER A 502 -12.15 5.86 23.48
C SER A 502 -10.81 5.83 24.24
N GLY A 503 -9.66 5.76 23.56
CA GLY A 503 -8.33 5.75 24.18
C GLY A 503 -7.70 4.36 24.31
N LYS A 504 -8.30 3.29 23.80
CA LYS A 504 -7.82 1.90 23.93
C LYS A 504 -6.38 1.71 23.44
N SER A 505 -6.08 2.14 22.21
CA SER A 505 -4.74 2.01 21.64
C SER A 505 -3.71 2.85 22.41
N THR A 506 -4.11 4.02 22.92
CA THR A 506 -3.26 4.84 23.80
C THR A 506 -2.92 4.09 25.08
N LEU A 507 -3.91 3.43 25.69
CA LEU A 507 -3.70 2.57 26.86
C LEU A 507 -2.77 1.40 26.51
N ALA A 508 -2.98 0.72 25.38
CA ALA A 508 -2.12 -0.37 24.92
C ALA A 508 -0.65 0.07 24.76
N TRP A 509 -0.40 1.26 24.22
CA TRP A 509 0.95 1.81 24.08
C TRP A 509 1.60 2.17 25.42
N ILE A 510 0.82 2.67 26.37
CA ILE A 510 1.30 2.93 27.76
C ILE A 510 1.64 1.60 28.44
N LEU A 511 0.78 0.57 28.34
CA LEU A 511 1.02 -0.76 28.89
C LEU A 511 2.25 -1.44 28.27
N ALA A 512 2.55 -1.16 27.01
CA ALA A 512 3.76 -1.65 26.33
C ALA A 512 5.02 -0.83 26.67
N GLY A 513 4.91 0.26 27.44
CA GLY A 513 6.00 1.18 27.74
C GLY A 513 6.43 2.08 26.58
N LEU A 514 5.70 2.04 25.44
CA LEU A 514 6.00 2.81 24.23
C LEU A 514 5.59 4.27 24.36
N LEU A 515 4.66 4.55 25.25
CA LEU A 515 4.14 5.88 25.49
C LEU A 515 4.17 6.19 26.99
N ARG A 516 4.88 7.26 27.37
CA ARG A 516 4.87 7.72 28.75
C ARG A 516 3.55 8.44 29.05
N PRO A 517 2.85 8.12 30.15
CA PRO A 517 1.66 8.85 30.55
C PRO A 517 2.00 10.32 30.82
N SER A 518 1.07 11.22 30.52
CA SER A 518 1.21 12.66 30.84
C SER A 518 0.89 12.97 32.30
N GLU A 519 0.08 12.12 32.93
CA GLU A 519 -0.41 12.22 34.31
C GLU A 519 -0.46 10.82 34.93
N GLY A 520 -0.26 10.71 36.24
CA GLY A 520 -0.27 9.44 36.95
C GLY A 520 0.99 8.60 36.75
N ASP A 521 0.93 7.35 37.18
CA ASP A 521 2.06 6.41 37.19
C ASP A 521 1.65 5.05 36.61
N ALA A 522 2.56 4.46 35.82
CA ALA A 522 2.37 3.15 35.18
C ALA A 522 3.61 2.28 35.44
N ARG A 523 3.42 1.10 36.07
CA ARG A 523 4.50 0.22 36.51
C ARG A 523 4.36 -1.21 36.07
N LEU A 524 5.53 -1.87 35.86
CA LEU A 524 5.69 -3.31 35.72
C LEU A 524 6.45 -3.82 36.96
N GLY A 525 5.74 -4.42 37.91
CA GLY A 525 6.28 -4.69 39.22
C GLY A 525 6.65 -3.42 39.95
N SER A 526 7.92 -3.27 40.34
CA SER A 526 8.46 -2.06 40.98
C SER A 526 8.86 -0.95 40.01
N ASP A 527 9.05 -1.26 38.74
CA ASP A 527 9.72 -0.38 37.78
C ASP A 527 8.72 0.40 36.91
N PRO A 528 9.01 1.65 36.54
CA PRO A 528 8.21 2.39 35.57
C PRO A 528 8.16 1.68 34.22
N LEU A 529 6.97 1.55 33.63
CA LEU A 529 6.78 0.83 32.36
C LEU A 529 7.61 1.38 31.20
N HIS A 530 7.76 2.70 31.12
CA HIS A 530 8.51 3.37 30.05
C HIS A 530 10.04 3.12 30.12
N GLU A 531 10.56 2.62 31.23
CA GLU A 531 11.95 2.19 31.40
C GLU A 531 12.12 0.70 31.08
N ARG A 532 11.04 -0.03 30.90
CA ARG A 532 11.00 -1.48 30.65
C ARG A 532 10.48 -1.82 29.26
N VAL A 533 10.78 -1.00 28.27
CA VAL A 533 10.41 -1.24 26.88
C VAL A 533 10.96 -2.59 26.40
N GLY A 534 10.08 -3.41 25.81
CA GLY A 534 10.42 -4.76 25.33
C GLY A 534 10.13 -5.90 26.33
N HIS A 535 9.83 -5.61 27.59
CA HIS A 535 9.36 -6.62 28.55
C HIS A 535 7.88 -6.95 28.41
N VAL A 536 7.12 -6.04 27.82
CA VAL A 536 5.73 -6.24 27.40
C VAL A 536 5.72 -6.32 25.88
N ALA A 537 5.16 -7.39 25.33
CA ALA A 537 4.98 -7.54 23.89
C ALA A 537 3.65 -6.89 23.46
N LEU A 538 3.67 -6.12 22.39
CA LEU A 538 2.48 -5.48 21.81
C LEU A 538 2.27 -5.93 20.38
N ALA A 539 1.16 -6.62 20.13
CA ALA A 539 0.68 -6.89 18.77
C ALA A 539 -0.19 -5.74 18.28
N PHE A 540 0.26 -5.06 17.22
CA PHE A 540 -0.52 -4.00 16.59
C PHE A 540 -1.70 -4.55 15.79
N GLN A 541 -2.74 -3.75 15.64
CA GLN A 541 -3.89 -4.05 14.79
C GLN A 541 -3.46 -4.47 13.37
N HIS A 542 -2.42 -3.83 12.80
CA HIS A 542 -1.82 -4.15 11.52
C HIS A 542 -0.53 -4.95 11.69
N ALA A 543 -0.63 -6.27 11.83
CA ALA A 543 0.50 -7.17 12.03
C ALA A 543 1.61 -7.03 10.97
N ARG A 544 1.25 -6.67 9.73
CA ARG A 544 2.22 -6.49 8.62
C ARG A 544 3.27 -5.40 8.92
N LEU A 545 2.90 -4.37 9.68
CA LEU A 545 3.82 -3.28 10.05
C LEU A 545 4.91 -3.74 11.04
N GLN A 546 4.75 -4.89 11.66
CA GLN A 546 5.70 -5.46 12.61
C GLN A 546 6.72 -6.39 11.97
N LEU A 547 6.47 -6.83 10.72
CA LEU A 547 7.35 -7.73 10.00
C LEU A 547 8.34 -6.94 9.14
N LEU A 548 9.62 -7.04 9.48
CA LEU A 548 10.70 -6.21 8.93
C LEU A 548 11.64 -6.99 8.00
N ARG A 549 11.63 -8.32 8.04
CA ARG A 549 12.52 -9.17 7.25
C ARG A 549 11.80 -9.80 6.06
N ALA A 550 12.58 -10.25 5.09
CA ALA A 550 12.05 -10.83 3.87
C ALA A 550 11.44 -12.23 4.08
N THR A 551 11.95 -13.01 5.03
CA THR A 551 11.51 -14.38 5.33
C THR A 551 10.94 -14.50 6.73
N VAL A 552 10.03 -15.45 6.93
CA VAL A 552 9.35 -15.72 8.20
C VAL A 552 10.36 -16.05 9.29
N GLY A 553 11.23 -17.04 9.06
CA GLY A 553 12.24 -17.44 10.05
C GLY A 553 13.23 -16.32 10.36
N GLY A 554 13.63 -15.55 9.33
CA GLY A 554 14.50 -14.39 9.50
C GLY A 554 13.85 -13.27 10.32
N ASP A 555 12.52 -13.10 10.22
CA ASP A 555 11.79 -12.09 10.98
C ASP A 555 11.64 -12.49 12.46
N VAL A 556 11.24 -13.74 12.73
CA VAL A 556 11.12 -14.28 14.10
C VAL A 556 12.49 -14.27 14.81
N ALA A 557 13.55 -14.69 14.11
CA ALA A 557 14.93 -14.66 14.65
C ALA A 557 15.37 -13.23 14.97
N ALA A 558 15.15 -12.28 14.05
CA ALA A 558 15.54 -10.88 14.26
C ALA A 558 14.76 -10.20 15.39
N ALA A 559 13.50 -10.55 15.56
CA ALA A 559 12.67 -10.01 16.64
C ALA A 559 13.17 -10.39 18.03
N SER A 560 13.77 -11.58 18.20
CA SER A 560 14.13 -12.16 19.51
C SER A 560 15.61 -12.38 19.72
N GLY A 561 16.44 -12.35 18.66
CA GLY A 561 17.81 -12.88 18.70
C GLY A 561 17.85 -14.41 18.85
N ALA A 562 16.74 -15.11 18.57
CA ALA A 562 16.57 -16.54 18.77
C ALA A 562 17.36 -17.38 17.74
N ASP A 563 17.78 -18.54 18.17
CA ASP A 563 18.32 -19.57 17.29
C ASP A 563 17.26 -20.29 16.47
N ALA A 564 17.67 -21.16 15.57
CA ALA A 564 16.76 -21.86 14.66
C ALA A 564 15.79 -22.79 15.41
N GLU A 565 16.19 -23.37 16.52
CA GLU A 565 15.37 -24.27 17.33
C GLU A 565 14.23 -23.48 18.01
N THR A 566 14.53 -22.36 18.62
CA THR A 566 13.53 -21.45 19.21
C THR A 566 12.57 -20.90 18.15
N VAL A 567 13.08 -20.56 16.95
CA VAL A 567 12.23 -20.13 15.83
C VAL A 567 11.24 -21.23 15.44
N ALA A 568 11.73 -22.47 15.28
CA ALA A 568 10.87 -23.60 14.93
C ALA A 568 9.81 -23.87 16.00
N ALA A 569 10.22 -23.96 17.26
CA ALA A 569 9.31 -24.18 18.39
C ALA A 569 8.22 -23.08 18.49
N THR A 570 8.60 -21.83 18.20
CA THR A 570 7.65 -20.72 18.30
C THR A 570 6.68 -20.70 17.12
N LEU A 571 7.14 -21.10 15.91
CA LEU A 571 6.26 -21.27 14.76
C LEU A 571 5.23 -22.40 15.01
N GLU A 572 5.67 -23.54 15.56
CA GLU A 572 4.76 -24.63 15.96
C GLU A 572 3.73 -24.16 17.00
N LEU A 573 4.17 -23.38 17.99
CA LEU A 573 3.30 -22.85 19.05
C LEU A 573 2.14 -22.04 18.48
N VAL A 574 2.39 -21.25 17.42
CA VAL A 574 1.34 -20.47 16.75
C VAL A 574 0.62 -21.26 15.63
N GLY A 575 0.88 -22.56 15.49
CA GLY A 575 0.23 -23.44 14.52
C GLY A 575 0.70 -23.22 13.08
N LEU A 576 1.98 -22.89 12.89
CA LEU A 576 2.65 -22.82 11.60
C LEU A 576 3.73 -23.91 11.54
N ASP A 577 3.72 -24.71 10.48
CA ASP A 577 4.74 -25.73 10.24
C ASP A 577 6.10 -25.08 9.95
N PRO A 578 7.14 -25.27 10.77
CA PRO A 578 8.45 -24.63 10.60
C PRO A 578 9.11 -24.96 9.27
N GLU A 579 8.99 -26.21 8.79
CA GLU A 579 9.63 -26.64 7.52
C GLU A 579 8.99 -25.91 6.32
N ALA A 580 7.69 -25.74 6.34
CA ALA A 580 6.95 -25.08 5.26
C ALA A 580 7.05 -23.56 5.32
N PHE A 581 7.18 -22.96 6.51
CA PHE A 581 7.04 -21.53 6.69
C PHE A 581 8.35 -20.76 6.92
N ALA A 582 9.39 -21.35 7.55
CA ALA A 582 10.59 -20.59 7.93
C ALA A 582 11.29 -19.91 6.76
N SER A 583 11.36 -20.57 5.61
CA SER A 583 11.98 -20.05 4.38
C SER A 583 11.03 -19.20 3.53
N ARG A 584 9.72 -19.22 3.80
CA ARG A 584 8.69 -18.53 3.02
C ARG A 584 8.81 -17.02 3.15
N ARG A 585 8.53 -16.32 2.09
CA ARG A 585 8.56 -14.84 2.06
C ARG A 585 7.36 -14.27 2.81
N VAL A 586 7.61 -13.19 3.54
CA VAL A 586 6.59 -12.50 4.35
C VAL A 586 5.49 -11.84 3.47
N ASP A 587 5.81 -11.48 2.23
CA ASP A 587 4.86 -10.90 1.26
C ASP A 587 3.92 -11.95 0.61
N GLU A 588 4.21 -13.23 0.77
CA GLU A 588 3.37 -14.35 0.29
C GLU A 588 2.35 -14.83 1.34
N LEU A 589 2.39 -14.27 2.55
CA LEU A 589 1.53 -14.70 3.66
C LEU A 589 0.12 -14.14 3.54
N SER A 590 -0.86 -14.95 3.87
CA SER A 590 -2.23 -14.50 4.13
C SER A 590 -2.30 -13.62 5.39
N GLY A 591 -3.37 -12.84 5.55
CA GLY A 591 -3.53 -11.97 6.73
C GLY A 591 -3.50 -12.73 8.07
N GLY A 592 -4.06 -13.93 8.11
CA GLY A 592 -4.02 -14.80 9.30
C GLY A 592 -2.64 -15.37 9.59
N GLU A 593 -1.90 -15.79 8.55
CA GLU A 593 -0.51 -16.25 8.66
C GLU A 593 0.40 -15.12 9.10
N THR A 594 0.27 -13.92 8.49
CA THR A 594 0.99 -12.71 8.88
C THR A 594 0.87 -12.40 10.36
N ARG A 595 -0.37 -12.49 10.91
CA ARG A 595 -0.63 -12.25 12.33
C ARG A 595 0.01 -13.32 13.22
N ARG A 596 -0.04 -14.58 12.82
CA ARG A 596 0.60 -15.69 13.55
C ARG A 596 2.13 -15.56 13.54
N VAL A 597 2.73 -15.16 12.44
CA VAL A 597 4.18 -14.90 12.36
C VAL A 597 4.59 -13.72 13.26
N ALA A 598 3.84 -12.61 13.25
CA ALA A 598 4.10 -11.49 14.16
C ALA A 598 3.99 -11.94 15.63
N LEU A 599 2.98 -12.75 15.98
CA LEU A 599 2.83 -13.32 17.32
C LEU A 599 4.00 -14.26 17.68
N ALA A 600 4.47 -15.09 16.75
CA ALA A 600 5.64 -15.93 16.95
C ALA A 600 6.89 -15.12 17.31
N GLY A 601 7.18 -14.04 16.56
CA GLY A 601 8.30 -13.16 16.86
C GLY A 601 8.25 -12.51 18.25
N MET A 602 7.05 -12.22 18.74
CA MET A 602 6.84 -11.71 20.10
C MET A 602 7.04 -12.79 21.16
N LEU A 603 6.47 -13.97 20.95
CA LEU A 603 6.53 -15.10 21.90
C LEU A 603 7.95 -15.66 22.02
N ALA A 604 8.75 -15.60 20.95
CA ALA A 604 10.15 -15.99 20.98
C ALA A 604 10.99 -15.20 22.00
N ARG A 605 10.53 -14.00 22.40
CA ARG A 605 11.12 -13.17 23.48
C ARG A 605 10.70 -13.61 24.89
N ARG A 606 9.78 -14.55 25.02
CA ARG A 606 9.21 -15.01 26.29
C ARG A 606 8.68 -13.84 27.14
N PRO A 607 7.75 -13.02 26.64
CA PRO A 607 7.23 -11.87 27.37
C PRO A 607 6.41 -12.31 28.58
N ARG A 608 6.47 -11.56 29.68
CA ARG A 608 5.60 -11.77 30.85
C ARG A 608 4.18 -11.26 30.60
N VAL A 609 4.04 -10.27 29.74
CA VAL A 609 2.77 -9.64 29.38
C VAL A 609 2.67 -9.54 27.85
N LEU A 610 1.54 -9.95 27.31
CA LEU A 610 1.19 -9.85 25.90
C LEU A 610 -0.04 -8.96 25.75
N VAL A 611 0.12 -7.82 25.11
CA VAL A 611 -0.96 -6.89 24.74
C VAL A 611 -1.31 -7.09 23.26
N LEU A 612 -2.58 -7.29 22.98
CA LEU A 612 -3.09 -7.59 21.64
C LEU A 612 -4.14 -6.54 21.26
N ASP A 613 -3.84 -5.71 20.25
CA ASP A 613 -4.79 -4.69 19.75
C ASP A 613 -5.61 -5.28 18.58
N GLU A 614 -6.92 -5.43 18.81
CA GLU A 614 -7.92 -6.01 17.89
C GLU A 614 -7.49 -7.37 17.28
N PRO A 615 -7.07 -8.36 18.09
CA PRO A 615 -6.46 -9.58 17.57
C PRO A 615 -7.42 -10.46 16.74
N PHE A 616 -8.73 -10.34 16.96
CA PHE A 616 -9.75 -11.14 16.28
C PHE A 616 -10.36 -10.47 15.03
N ALA A 617 -10.00 -9.21 14.75
CA ALA A 617 -10.51 -8.46 13.61
C ALA A 617 -10.13 -9.14 12.28
N GLY A 618 -11.11 -9.36 11.39
CA GLY A 618 -10.88 -9.98 10.06
C GLY A 618 -10.52 -11.48 10.09
N LEU A 619 -10.64 -12.15 11.25
CA LEU A 619 -10.53 -13.60 11.32
C LEU A 619 -11.91 -14.26 11.08
N ASP A 620 -11.91 -15.37 10.33
CA ASP A 620 -13.06 -16.27 10.24
C ASP A 620 -13.29 -17.04 11.54
N ALA A 621 -14.36 -17.82 11.62
CA ALA A 621 -14.71 -18.56 12.83
C ALA A 621 -13.60 -19.54 13.25
N GLY A 622 -12.96 -20.24 12.31
CA GLY A 622 -11.87 -21.17 12.57
C GLY A 622 -10.63 -20.46 13.10
N GLY A 623 -10.25 -19.35 12.47
CA GLY A 623 -9.13 -18.51 12.92
C GLY A 623 -9.33 -17.91 14.30
N ARG A 624 -10.57 -17.48 14.63
CA ARG A 624 -10.93 -17.00 15.97
C ARG A 624 -10.81 -18.09 17.02
N ALA A 625 -11.35 -19.29 16.75
CA ALA A 625 -11.27 -20.41 17.67
C ALA A 625 -9.81 -20.85 17.91
N SER A 626 -8.99 -20.90 16.86
CA SER A 626 -7.57 -21.25 16.94
C SER A 626 -6.79 -20.22 17.79
N LEU A 627 -6.98 -18.93 17.55
CA LEU A 627 -6.33 -17.88 18.33
C LEU A 627 -6.79 -17.87 19.79
N ALA A 628 -8.08 -18.06 20.03
CA ALA A 628 -8.63 -18.16 21.38
C ALA A 628 -7.99 -19.33 22.17
N SER A 629 -7.90 -20.52 21.55
CA SER A 629 -7.25 -21.68 22.16
C SER A 629 -5.77 -21.44 22.47
N LEU A 630 -5.05 -20.75 21.56
CA LEU A 630 -3.66 -20.35 21.79
C LEU A 630 -3.54 -19.40 22.99
N LEU A 631 -4.39 -18.37 23.09
CA LEU A 631 -4.35 -17.42 24.21
C LEU A 631 -4.67 -18.06 25.56
N VAL A 632 -5.60 -19.01 25.60
CA VAL A 632 -5.88 -19.83 26.80
C VAL A 632 -4.63 -20.60 27.20
N ARG A 633 -4.00 -21.32 26.25
CA ARG A 633 -2.78 -22.09 26.52
C ARG A 633 -1.64 -21.21 27.04
N LEU A 634 -1.39 -20.05 26.42
CA LEU A 634 -0.35 -19.10 26.86
C LEU A 634 -0.57 -18.62 28.31
N ARG A 635 -1.83 -18.46 28.72
CA ARG A 635 -2.17 -18.06 30.07
C ARG A 635 -2.03 -19.22 31.07
N GLU A 636 -2.64 -20.36 30.76
CA GLU A 636 -2.78 -21.49 31.70
C GLU A 636 -1.49 -22.30 31.83
N VAL A 637 -0.75 -22.48 30.73
CA VAL A 637 0.45 -23.32 30.68
C VAL A 637 1.72 -22.48 30.86
N ASP A 638 1.82 -21.37 30.12
CA ASP A 638 3.04 -20.54 30.07
C ASP A 638 2.99 -19.37 31.08
N GLY A 639 1.86 -19.17 31.78
CA GLY A 639 1.69 -18.15 32.82
C GLY A 639 1.78 -16.70 32.29
N ILE A 640 1.57 -16.48 30.99
CA ILE A 640 1.64 -15.16 30.36
C ILE A 640 0.38 -14.37 30.72
N THR A 641 0.56 -13.13 31.18
CA THR A 641 -0.53 -12.17 31.38
C THR A 641 -0.97 -11.63 30.03
N VAL A 642 -2.26 -11.73 29.71
CA VAL A 642 -2.79 -11.35 28.40
C VAL A 642 -3.75 -10.18 28.52
N VAL A 643 -3.49 -9.10 27.77
CA VAL A 643 -4.36 -7.95 27.63
C VAL A 643 -4.91 -7.91 26.20
N ILE A 644 -6.23 -8.01 26.06
CA ILE A 644 -6.92 -7.96 24.78
C ILE A 644 -7.65 -6.61 24.68
N VAL A 645 -7.34 -5.85 23.68
CA VAL A 645 -8.07 -4.62 23.32
C VAL A 645 -9.05 -4.98 22.21
N SER A 646 -10.34 -4.70 22.41
CA SER A 646 -11.37 -4.98 21.42
C SER A 646 -12.55 -4.00 21.52
N HIS A 647 -13.30 -3.90 20.43
CA HIS A 647 -14.61 -3.23 20.42
C HIS A 647 -15.77 -4.26 20.46
N ASP A 648 -15.47 -5.56 20.42
CA ASP A 648 -16.45 -6.64 20.37
C ASP A 648 -16.56 -7.33 21.74
N PRO A 649 -17.67 -7.17 22.48
CA PRO A 649 -17.84 -7.74 23.80
C PRO A 649 -18.10 -9.25 23.78
N ASP A 650 -18.56 -9.81 22.66
CA ASP A 650 -19.03 -11.21 22.58
C ASP A 650 -17.88 -12.21 22.41
N LEU A 651 -16.69 -11.72 22.05
CA LEU A 651 -15.56 -12.55 21.68
C LEU A 651 -14.84 -13.24 22.86
N THR A 652 -15.00 -12.76 24.11
CA THR A 652 -13.98 -13.03 25.13
C THR A 652 -14.43 -13.39 26.55
N PRO A 653 -15.69 -13.70 26.90
CA PRO A 653 -16.06 -13.97 28.29
C PRO A 653 -15.28 -15.12 28.95
N HIS A 654 -14.56 -15.92 28.15
CA HIS A 654 -13.83 -17.12 28.63
C HIS A 654 -12.30 -16.97 28.55
N LEU A 655 -11.82 -15.89 27.90
CA LEU A 655 -10.39 -15.66 27.70
C LEU A 655 -9.80 -14.75 28.79
N VAL A 656 -10.62 -14.08 29.59
CA VAL A 656 -10.20 -13.02 30.49
C VAL A 656 -10.88 -13.12 31.85
N ASP A 657 -10.20 -12.65 32.89
CA ASP A 657 -10.71 -12.59 34.26
C ASP A 657 -11.35 -11.23 34.53
N HIS A 658 -10.82 -10.18 33.88
CA HIS A 658 -11.22 -8.79 34.07
C HIS A 658 -11.68 -8.14 32.79
N VAL A 659 -12.65 -7.23 32.89
CA VAL A 659 -13.11 -6.39 31.80
C VAL A 659 -13.03 -4.93 32.23
N LEU A 660 -12.31 -4.11 31.46
CA LEU A 660 -12.20 -2.67 31.61
C LEU A 660 -12.91 -2.00 30.44
N THR A 661 -13.92 -1.18 30.72
CA THR A 661 -14.60 -0.43 29.65
C THR A 661 -14.09 1.01 29.64
N LEU A 662 -13.64 1.49 28.48
CA LEU A 662 -13.21 2.86 28.25
C LEU A 662 -14.26 3.64 27.45
N GLU A 663 -14.64 4.81 27.96
CA GLU A 663 -15.48 5.77 27.27
C GLU A 663 -14.94 7.19 27.46
N GLY A 664 -14.68 7.89 26.33
CA GLY A 664 -14.10 9.24 26.39
C GLY A 664 -12.78 9.33 27.16
N GLY A 665 -11.96 8.28 27.14
CA GLY A 665 -10.68 8.22 27.84
C GLY A 665 -10.75 7.88 29.33
N ARG A 666 -11.94 7.58 29.87
CA ARG A 666 -12.17 7.25 31.29
C ARG A 666 -12.63 5.80 31.45
N THR A 667 -12.30 5.23 32.57
CA THR A 667 -12.83 3.92 32.97
C THR A 667 -14.27 4.05 33.44
N MET A 668 -15.15 3.23 32.84
CA MET A 668 -16.54 3.16 33.28
C MET A 668 -16.70 2.08 34.37
N PRO A 669 -17.45 2.36 35.43
CA PRO A 669 -17.76 1.33 36.41
C PRO A 669 -18.55 0.21 35.74
N ARG A 670 -18.20 -1.05 36.05
CA ARG A 670 -18.87 -2.23 35.55
C ARG A 670 -20.38 -2.11 35.80
N PRO A 671 -21.24 -2.17 34.76
CA PRO A 671 -22.67 -2.34 35.03
C PRO A 671 -22.82 -3.64 35.80
N ALA A 672 -23.48 -3.55 36.97
CA ALA A 672 -23.73 -4.71 37.82
C ALA A 672 -24.39 -5.80 36.94
N THR A 673 -23.67 -6.88 36.62
CA THR A 673 -24.21 -8.05 35.93
C THR A 673 -25.38 -8.53 36.78
N ARG A 674 -26.61 -8.31 36.33
CA ARG A 674 -27.76 -9.04 36.88
C ARG A 674 -27.44 -10.53 36.73
N PRO A 675 -27.43 -11.31 37.80
CA PRO A 675 -27.39 -12.77 37.67
C PRO A 675 -28.61 -13.14 36.81
N VAL A 676 -28.36 -13.81 35.68
CA VAL A 676 -29.43 -14.42 34.90
C VAL A 676 -30.11 -15.37 35.84
N GLY A 677 -31.28 -14.96 36.31
CA GLY A 677 -32.05 -15.65 37.30
C GLY A 677 -32.38 -17.05 36.85
N SER A 678 -32.22 -17.97 37.75
CA SER A 678 -32.87 -19.26 37.77
C SER A 678 -34.36 -19.07 37.50
N ALA A 679 -34.78 -19.26 36.26
CA ALA A 679 -36.18 -19.54 35.99
C ALA A 679 -36.45 -21.00 36.42
N ARG A 680 -37.33 -21.11 37.39
CA ARG A 680 -37.96 -22.38 37.83
C ARG A 680 -38.75 -23.01 36.69
#